data_7f1a16a3cac67337173dbe767119ef6a
#
_entry.id   7f1a16a3cac67337173dbe767119ef6a
#
_cell.length_a   1.000
_cell.length_b   1.000
_cell.length_c   1.000
_cell.angle_alpha   90.00
_cell.angle_beta   90.00
_cell.angle_gamma   90.00
#
_symmetry.space_group_name_H-M   'P 1'
#
loop_
_entity.id
_entity.type
_entity.pdbx_description
1 polymer ?
#
loop_
_entity_poly.entity_id
_entity_poly.type
_entity_poly.pdbx_seq_one_letter_code
_entity_poly.pdbx_strand_id
1 'polypeptide(L)'
;MKILYFDICAILIMVVMTADLFLRKNRGTHTNRMLLALYLNVLITTVLDLWSEAYNIWVLASETDSTLRYILYYGYFLSRNFTPLLYQLYLCAVTDTWHILKKRRRLQLMLFAPYSVVCLLLFSNIFFHNIFYFDENLIYTRSYMFYCLHACAMVYLAGGIVFLITYRKVLPKDKLLALICFYPWNLCAILIQAFIPEYLIEMFLNTMSLFLISNIVQKQDEMLNPAVGIESHIAFSSDMRKAHCIRKPMQLMIAGVVNHQSLYTILGNDAFSQLMKQIADKLRSSFGGRSGSIDYYYLENGLFATVTDSADPVLFRQSVRRFASCLQESMRMGRMEVETDMCLAVFRCPEDFTDYDRMMSFVYSFTSFLPAGGTITFLEDGSDDGKSGFLLRNDIGRIISDALADNRFEMYYQPIYSVAEKRFRSAEALIRLYDDHYGFISPQLLIDAAERNGTIIQIGDFVLDSVCRFTSDCLRSGLDLDFVELNLSMKQCVQVDLKDKVLSFLNKYSLAPDRINLEITEGSVSADQDIVEENIRILSEYGISFSLDDYGTGYSNLSRLISLPFRIVKIDRSMTEMVFDERIHTVLKHTIKLLKDIGISVVIEGVETKEVFDQFVALGADYIQGYYFSRPIPENDFAEFIRLHSGT
;
A
#
# COMPACT_ATOMS: atom_id res chain seq x y z
N MET A 1 -11.28 -34.91 50.68
CA MET A 1 -12.20 -34.85 49.50
C MET A 1 -11.72 -33.72 48.61
N LYS A 2 -11.28 -34.02 47.40
CA LYS A 2 -10.81 -33.00 46.49
C LYS A 2 -11.98 -32.11 46.06
N ILE A 3 -11.71 -30.81 45.82
CA ILE A 3 -12.74 -29.83 45.50
C ILE A 3 -12.93 -29.82 43.96
N LEU A 4 -14.02 -30.42 43.49
CA LEU A 4 -14.34 -30.62 42.05
C LEU A 4 -15.00 -29.40 41.38
N TYR A 5 -15.27 -28.32 42.14
CA TYR A 5 -15.99 -27.14 41.61
C TYR A 5 -15.26 -26.46 40.42
N PHE A 6 -13.93 -26.42 40.50
CA PHE A 6 -13.13 -25.77 39.46
C PHE A 6 -13.22 -26.48 38.11
N ASP A 7 -13.23 -27.82 38.09
CA ASP A 7 -13.39 -28.61 36.86
C ASP A 7 -14.76 -28.48 36.25
N ILE A 8 -15.82 -28.42 37.09
CA ILE A 8 -17.18 -28.20 36.63
C ILE A 8 -17.26 -26.81 35.96
N CYS A 9 -16.71 -25.77 36.58
CA CYS A 9 -16.65 -24.43 36.00
C CYS A 9 -15.85 -24.42 34.66
N ALA A 10 -14.72 -25.12 34.62
CA ALA A 10 -13.89 -25.23 33.40
C ALA A 10 -14.67 -25.91 32.27
N ILE A 11 -15.39 -26.98 32.52
CA ILE A 11 -16.22 -27.69 31.52
C ILE A 11 -17.29 -26.74 30.95
N LEU A 12 -18.02 -26.00 31.82
CA LEU A 12 -19.07 -25.08 31.37
C LEU A 12 -18.46 -23.97 30.48
N ILE A 13 -17.36 -23.37 30.86
CA ILE A 13 -16.69 -22.34 30.07
C ILE A 13 -16.19 -22.91 28.74
N MET A 14 -15.56 -24.09 28.76
CA MET A 14 -15.04 -24.73 27.53
C MET A 14 -16.16 -25.11 26.57
N VAL A 15 -17.32 -25.56 27.04
CA VAL A 15 -18.48 -25.84 26.19
C VAL A 15 -18.97 -24.56 25.51
N VAL A 16 -19.09 -23.44 26.27
CA VAL A 16 -19.47 -22.15 25.69
C VAL A 16 -18.47 -21.67 24.65
N MET A 17 -17.17 -21.74 24.95
CA MET A 17 -16.10 -21.34 24.02
C MET A 17 -16.08 -22.21 22.76
N THR A 18 -16.29 -23.51 22.90
CA THR A 18 -16.34 -24.42 21.76
C THR A 18 -17.56 -24.13 20.88
N ALA A 19 -18.73 -23.88 21.50
CA ALA A 19 -19.96 -23.50 20.79
C ALA A 19 -19.80 -22.16 20.06
N ASP A 20 -19.22 -21.14 20.71
CA ASP A 20 -18.91 -19.85 20.08
C ASP A 20 -18.02 -20.03 18.84
N LEU A 21 -16.96 -20.83 18.94
CA LEU A 21 -16.08 -21.11 17.80
C LEU A 21 -16.81 -21.85 16.66
N PHE A 22 -17.81 -22.72 17.00
CA PHE A 22 -18.65 -23.38 16.00
C PHE A 22 -19.65 -22.44 15.33
N LEU A 23 -20.14 -21.43 16.00
CA LEU A 23 -21.10 -20.46 15.47
C LEU A 23 -20.42 -19.41 14.56
N ARG A 24 -19.11 -19.21 14.69
CA ARG A 24 -18.36 -18.25 13.89
C ARG A 24 -18.31 -18.65 12.40
N LYS A 25 -18.50 -17.67 11.52
CA LYS A 25 -18.59 -17.85 10.05
C LYS A 25 -17.31 -18.38 9.41
N ASN A 26 -16.15 -18.20 10.02
CA ASN A 26 -14.81 -18.45 9.46
C ASN A 26 -14.14 -19.72 10.02
N ARG A 27 -14.84 -20.85 9.98
CA ARG A 27 -14.40 -22.15 10.53
C ARG A 27 -13.21 -22.77 9.78
N GLY A 28 -12.95 -22.36 8.55
CA GLY A 28 -12.04 -23.03 7.62
C GLY A 28 -10.57 -22.70 7.82
N THR A 29 -10.22 -21.64 8.56
CA THR A 29 -8.82 -21.24 8.74
C THR A 29 -8.03 -22.27 9.56
N HIS A 30 -6.77 -22.46 9.19
CA HIS A 30 -5.88 -23.40 9.88
C HIS A 30 -5.75 -23.05 11.38
N THR A 31 -5.72 -21.78 11.72
CA THR A 31 -5.66 -21.27 13.10
C THR A 31 -6.88 -21.69 13.92
N ASN A 32 -8.10 -21.55 13.35
CA ASN A 32 -9.34 -21.94 14.05
C ASN A 32 -9.46 -23.45 14.23
N ARG A 33 -8.98 -24.23 13.26
CA ARG A 33 -8.93 -25.71 13.40
C ARG A 33 -7.99 -26.15 14.52
N MET A 34 -6.82 -25.52 14.64
CA MET A 34 -5.87 -25.83 15.73
C MET A 34 -6.41 -25.38 17.08
N LEU A 35 -7.08 -24.23 17.16
CA LEU A 35 -7.72 -23.78 18.37
C LEU A 35 -8.87 -24.69 18.80
N LEU A 36 -9.70 -25.13 17.85
CA LEU A 36 -10.75 -26.11 18.13
C LEU A 36 -10.19 -27.43 18.68
N ALA A 37 -9.12 -27.94 18.07
CA ALA A 37 -8.44 -29.15 18.54
C ALA A 37 -7.93 -28.96 19.98
N LEU A 38 -7.38 -27.78 20.30
CA LEU A 38 -6.91 -27.44 21.64
C LEU A 38 -8.07 -27.38 22.64
N TYR A 39 -9.21 -26.74 22.28
CA TYR A 39 -10.40 -26.67 23.13
C TYR A 39 -10.98 -28.07 23.40
N LEU A 40 -11.14 -28.89 22.36
CA LEU A 40 -11.64 -30.25 22.51
C LEU A 40 -10.73 -31.09 23.39
N ASN A 41 -9.39 -30.96 23.23
CA ASN A 41 -8.45 -31.70 24.07
C ASN A 41 -8.53 -31.26 25.55
N VAL A 42 -8.61 -29.96 25.84
CA VAL A 42 -8.74 -29.46 27.22
C VAL A 42 -10.08 -29.89 27.82
N LEU A 43 -11.18 -29.84 27.05
CA LEU A 43 -12.48 -30.33 27.49
C LEU A 43 -12.42 -31.84 27.84
N ILE A 44 -11.84 -32.66 26.95
CA ILE A 44 -11.67 -34.10 27.20
C ILE A 44 -10.82 -34.34 28.46
N THR A 45 -9.72 -33.60 28.59
CA THR A 45 -8.83 -33.71 29.77
C THR A 45 -9.58 -33.39 31.05
N THR A 46 -10.35 -32.29 31.07
CA THR A 46 -11.13 -31.87 32.24
C THR A 46 -12.22 -32.89 32.62
N VAL A 47 -12.90 -33.43 31.59
CA VAL A 47 -13.90 -34.48 31.81
C VAL A 47 -13.25 -35.74 32.38
N LEU A 48 -12.10 -36.15 31.84
CA LEU A 48 -11.36 -37.31 32.35
C LEU A 48 -10.82 -37.10 33.79
N ASP A 49 -10.37 -35.88 34.11
CA ASP A 49 -9.94 -35.51 35.47
C ASP A 49 -11.09 -35.62 36.45
N LEU A 50 -12.24 -34.98 36.12
CA LEU A 50 -13.44 -35.06 36.94
C LEU A 50 -13.92 -36.50 37.15
N TRP A 51 -13.95 -37.31 36.05
CA TRP A 51 -14.41 -38.70 36.14
C TRP A 51 -13.44 -39.59 36.90
N SER A 52 -12.12 -39.40 36.72
CA SER A 52 -11.11 -40.16 37.44
C SER A 52 -11.22 -39.97 38.96
N GLU A 53 -11.45 -38.74 39.39
CA GLU A 53 -11.63 -38.42 40.83
C GLU A 53 -12.99 -38.86 41.38
N ALA A 54 -14.07 -38.63 40.63
CA ALA A 54 -15.42 -39.06 41.01
C ALA A 54 -15.48 -40.59 41.12
N TYR A 55 -14.90 -41.31 40.16
CA TYR A 55 -14.81 -42.77 40.19
C TYR A 55 -13.90 -43.27 41.32
N ASN A 56 -12.81 -42.57 41.62
CA ASN A 56 -11.94 -42.84 42.72
C ASN A 56 -12.69 -42.79 44.07
N ILE A 57 -13.52 -41.78 44.30
CA ILE A 57 -14.37 -41.64 45.49
C ILE A 57 -15.38 -42.77 45.56
N TRP A 58 -16.02 -43.14 44.43
CA TRP A 58 -17.01 -44.20 44.38
C TRP A 58 -16.40 -45.59 44.62
N VAL A 59 -15.23 -45.90 44.05
CA VAL A 59 -14.51 -47.19 44.24
C VAL A 59 -14.05 -47.35 45.68
N LEU A 60 -13.55 -46.28 46.32
CA LEU A 60 -13.20 -46.32 47.75
C LEU A 60 -14.41 -46.63 48.63
N ALA A 61 -15.62 -46.33 48.19
CA ALA A 61 -16.85 -46.61 48.92
C ALA A 61 -17.43 -48.01 48.64
N SER A 62 -17.12 -48.66 47.48
CA SER A 62 -17.79 -49.85 46.97
C SER A 62 -16.92 -51.10 46.77
N GLU A 63 -15.60 -51.01 47.06
CA GLU A 63 -14.60 -52.13 46.91
C GLU A 63 -14.62 -52.81 45.52
N THR A 64 -14.95 -52.11 44.45
CA THR A 64 -15.08 -52.66 43.08
C THR A 64 -13.78 -52.63 42.27
N ASP A 65 -13.75 -53.34 41.13
CA ASP A 65 -12.59 -53.60 40.27
C ASP A 65 -11.85 -52.33 39.80
N SER A 66 -10.52 -52.40 39.82
CA SER A 66 -9.61 -51.27 39.58
C SER A 66 -9.31 -50.98 38.11
N THR A 67 -9.73 -51.80 37.16
CA THR A 67 -9.32 -51.71 35.73
C THR A 67 -9.79 -50.40 35.07
N LEU A 68 -11.02 -50.02 35.25
CA LEU A 68 -11.58 -48.78 34.66
C LEU A 68 -10.86 -47.53 35.25
N ARG A 69 -10.44 -47.58 36.46
CA ARG A 69 -9.66 -46.55 37.14
C ARG A 69 -8.32 -46.29 36.45
N TYR A 70 -7.57 -47.35 36.15
CA TYR A 70 -6.34 -47.20 35.36
C TYR A 70 -6.59 -46.64 33.98
N ILE A 71 -7.64 -47.07 33.28
CA ILE A 71 -8.01 -46.54 31.95
C ILE A 71 -8.28 -45.02 32.01
N LEU A 72 -9.03 -44.55 33.04
CA LEU A 72 -9.34 -43.13 33.19
C LEU A 72 -8.07 -42.31 33.50
N TYR A 73 -7.19 -42.75 34.35
CA TYR A 73 -5.92 -42.07 34.68
C TYR A 73 -4.95 -42.07 33.50
N TYR A 74 -4.84 -43.16 32.73
CA TYR A 74 -4.04 -43.20 31.51
C TYR A 74 -4.59 -42.22 30.47
N GLY A 75 -5.89 -42.19 30.27
CA GLY A 75 -6.57 -41.27 29.36
C GLY A 75 -6.33 -39.81 29.75
N TYR A 76 -6.44 -39.51 31.08
CA TYR A 76 -6.16 -38.21 31.62
C TYR A 76 -4.70 -37.78 31.38
N PHE A 77 -3.70 -38.59 31.77
CA PHE A 77 -2.30 -38.25 31.58
C PHE A 77 -1.90 -38.11 30.12
N LEU A 78 -2.44 -38.93 29.22
CA LEU A 78 -2.20 -38.85 27.79
C LEU A 78 -2.75 -37.53 27.22
N SER A 79 -3.99 -37.19 27.52
CA SER A 79 -4.66 -35.98 27.05
C SER A 79 -4.05 -34.72 27.65
N ARG A 80 -3.76 -34.71 28.94
CA ARG A 80 -3.13 -33.59 29.67
C ARG A 80 -1.78 -33.22 29.03
N ASN A 81 -0.90 -34.21 28.83
CA ASN A 81 0.43 -33.97 28.28
C ASN A 81 0.41 -33.69 26.75
N PHE A 82 -0.71 -33.90 26.06
CA PHE A 82 -0.91 -33.53 24.68
C PHE A 82 -1.21 -32.03 24.50
N THR A 83 -1.80 -31.37 25.51
CA THR A 83 -2.14 -29.95 25.50
C THR A 83 -0.95 -29.03 25.14
N PRO A 84 0.26 -29.17 25.74
CA PRO A 84 1.40 -28.34 25.37
C PRO A 84 1.84 -28.48 23.91
N LEU A 85 1.78 -29.69 23.34
CA LEU A 85 2.08 -29.93 21.93
C LEU A 85 1.06 -29.23 21.03
N LEU A 86 -0.25 -29.37 21.31
CA LEU A 86 -1.30 -28.69 20.56
C LEU A 86 -1.15 -27.17 20.64
N TYR A 87 -0.76 -26.63 21.80
CA TYR A 87 -0.51 -25.22 21.93
C TYR A 87 0.67 -24.74 21.06
N GLN A 88 1.75 -25.50 20.96
CA GLN A 88 2.86 -25.19 20.04
C GLN A 88 2.42 -25.22 18.57
N LEU A 89 1.59 -26.18 18.19
CA LEU A 89 1.01 -26.25 16.85
C LEU A 89 0.08 -25.06 16.57
N TYR A 90 -0.69 -24.63 17.58
CA TYR A 90 -1.50 -23.43 17.50
C TYR A 90 -0.64 -22.15 17.32
N LEU A 91 0.48 -22.02 18.04
CA LEU A 91 1.42 -20.92 17.85
C LEU A 91 1.98 -20.88 16.42
N CYS A 92 2.32 -22.05 15.85
CA CYS A 92 2.75 -22.14 14.46
C CYS A 92 1.65 -21.72 13.47
N ALA A 93 0.38 -22.00 13.79
CA ALA A 93 -0.75 -21.58 12.98
C ALA A 93 -1.01 -20.07 13.08
N VAL A 94 -0.94 -19.48 14.28
CA VAL A 94 -1.13 -18.04 14.50
C VAL A 94 -0.03 -17.20 13.83
N THR A 95 1.21 -17.71 13.78
CA THR A 95 2.35 -17.03 13.16
C THR A 95 2.55 -17.37 11.68
N ASP A 96 1.70 -18.23 11.09
CA ASP A 96 1.81 -18.77 9.72
C ASP A 96 3.16 -19.46 9.40
N THR A 97 3.84 -19.99 10.43
CA THR A 97 5.13 -20.68 10.28
C THR A 97 4.99 -22.17 9.93
N TRP A 98 3.77 -22.64 9.67
CA TRP A 98 3.47 -24.04 9.35
C TRP A 98 4.26 -24.59 8.17
N HIS A 99 4.50 -23.77 7.14
CA HIS A 99 5.31 -24.15 5.98
C HIS A 99 6.79 -24.42 6.35
N ILE A 100 7.34 -23.69 7.35
CA ILE A 100 8.71 -23.89 7.85
C ILE A 100 8.78 -25.22 8.59
N LEU A 101 7.77 -25.52 9.40
CA LEU A 101 7.68 -26.77 10.15
C LEU A 101 7.62 -27.98 9.17
N LYS A 102 6.81 -27.91 8.10
CA LYS A 102 6.71 -28.97 7.08
C LYS A 102 8.03 -29.25 6.36
N LYS A 103 8.84 -28.22 6.08
CA LYS A 103 10.10 -28.35 5.33
C LYS A 103 11.28 -28.88 6.19
N ARG A 104 11.26 -28.72 7.52
CA ARG A 104 12.39 -29.02 8.38
C ARG A 104 12.13 -30.22 9.31
N ARG A 105 12.53 -31.44 8.89
CA ARG A 105 12.39 -32.68 9.70
C ARG A 105 12.96 -32.56 11.11
N ARG A 106 14.07 -31.84 11.30
CA ARG A 106 14.67 -31.64 12.65
C ARG A 106 13.73 -30.90 13.60
N LEU A 107 13.02 -29.87 13.12
CA LEU A 107 12.04 -29.14 13.93
C LEU A 107 10.83 -30.01 14.25
N GLN A 108 10.37 -30.86 13.32
CA GLN A 108 9.30 -31.83 13.59
C GLN A 108 9.71 -32.79 14.70
N LEU A 109 10.91 -33.37 14.60
CA LEU A 109 11.42 -34.27 15.64
C LEU A 109 11.51 -33.59 17.00
N MET A 110 12.07 -32.38 17.07
CA MET A 110 12.15 -31.60 18.33
C MET A 110 10.77 -31.32 18.93
N LEU A 111 9.77 -31.04 18.09
CA LEU A 111 8.40 -30.73 18.52
C LEU A 111 7.68 -31.97 19.05
N PHE A 112 7.80 -33.12 18.40
CA PHE A 112 7.07 -34.33 18.76
C PHE A 112 7.81 -35.20 19.79
N ALA A 113 9.14 -35.08 19.92
CA ALA A 113 9.96 -35.92 20.81
C ALA A 113 9.52 -35.90 22.28
N PRO A 114 9.25 -34.75 22.93
CA PRO A 114 8.86 -34.77 24.34
C PRO A 114 7.55 -35.54 24.57
N TYR A 115 6.56 -35.37 23.68
CA TYR A 115 5.30 -36.13 23.80
C TYR A 115 5.49 -37.62 23.50
N SER A 116 6.36 -38.01 22.58
CA SER A 116 6.71 -39.41 22.34
C SER A 116 7.35 -40.04 23.56
N VAL A 117 8.19 -39.29 24.28
CA VAL A 117 8.75 -39.75 25.57
C VAL A 117 7.64 -39.96 26.62
N VAL A 118 6.67 -39.03 26.72
CA VAL A 118 5.51 -39.21 27.59
C VAL A 118 4.74 -40.51 27.27
N CYS A 119 4.47 -40.76 25.98
CA CYS A 119 3.79 -41.97 25.56
C CYS A 119 4.57 -43.26 25.93
N LEU A 120 5.91 -43.24 25.77
CA LEU A 120 6.77 -44.36 26.16
C LEU A 120 6.78 -44.59 27.68
N LEU A 121 6.84 -43.49 28.45
CA LEU A 121 6.78 -43.56 29.88
C LEU A 121 5.44 -44.09 30.41
N LEU A 122 4.33 -43.65 29.85
CA LEU A 122 3.00 -44.17 30.17
C LEU A 122 2.86 -45.62 29.79
N PHE A 123 3.40 -46.04 28.63
CA PHE A 123 3.42 -47.42 28.22
C PHE A 123 4.26 -48.28 29.18
N SER A 124 5.44 -47.79 29.60
CA SER A 124 6.29 -48.53 30.57
C SER A 124 5.61 -48.67 31.94
N ASN A 125 4.74 -47.74 32.32
CA ASN A 125 4.03 -47.77 33.61
C ASN A 125 3.04 -48.96 33.68
N ILE A 126 2.58 -49.48 32.55
CA ILE A 126 1.71 -50.70 32.51
C ILE A 126 2.44 -51.92 33.13
N PHE A 127 3.76 -52.00 32.95
CA PHE A 127 4.56 -53.14 33.39
C PHE A 127 5.32 -52.89 34.68
N PHE A 128 5.77 -51.62 34.92
CA PHE A 128 6.72 -51.31 35.96
C PHE A 128 6.17 -50.40 37.07
N HIS A 129 4.94 -49.88 36.92
CA HIS A 129 4.31 -48.95 37.87
C HIS A 129 5.23 -47.77 38.26
N ASN A 130 6.00 -47.28 37.33
CA ASN A 130 7.06 -46.29 37.53
C ASN A 130 6.60 -44.83 37.51
N ILE A 131 5.36 -44.52 37.12
CA ILE A 131 4.76 -43.18 37.12
C ILE A 131 3.75 -43.08 38.27
N PHE A 132 2.77 -43.96 38.30
CA PHE A 132 1.76 -44.03 39.33
C PHE A 132 1.27 -45.45 39.52
N TYR A 133 0.75 -45.73 40.73
CA TYR A 133 0.07 -46.98 41.03
C TYR A 133 -0.97 -46.73 42.12
N PHE A 134 -1.80 -47.70 42.40
CA PHE A 134 -2.71 -47.71 43.52
C PHE A 134 -2.18 -48.72 44.53
N ASP A 135 -2.06 -48.24 45.79
CA ASP A 135 -1.59 -49.09 46.91
C ASP A 135 -2.64 -50.15 47.31
N GLU A 136 -2.32 -50.96 48.32
CA GLU A 136 -3.22 -52.00 48.84
C GLU A 136 -4.55 -51.44 49.39
N ASN A 137 -4.54 -50.15 49.78
CA ASN A 137 -5.73 -49.42 50.24
C ASN A 137 -6.46 -48.69 49.10
N LEU A 138 -6.12 -49.01 47.86
CA LEU A 138 -6.68 -48.38 46.66
C LEU A 138 -6.43 -46.86 46.58
N ILE A 139 -5.41 -46.33 47.27
CA ILE A 139 -5.03 -44.93 47.27
C ILE A 139 -4.05 -44.66 46.13
N TYR A 140 -4.30 -43.59 45.34
CA TYR A 140 -3.42 -43.13 44.27
C TYR A 140 -2.06 -42.70 44.84
N THR A 141 -0.99 -43.30 44.33
CA THR A 141 0.39 -43.00 44.77
C THR A 141 1.26 -42.68 43.56
N ARG A 142 2.00 -41.56 43.64
CA ARG A 142 2.96 -41.11 42.62
C ARG A 142 4.28 -41.89 42.78
N SER A 143 4.82 -42.37 41.66
CA SER A 143 6.10 -43.07 41.62
C SER A 143 7.24 -42.15 41.17
N TYR A 144 8.49 -42.63 41.21
CA TYR A 144 9.71 -41.84 41.00
C TYR A 144 9.82 -41.20 39.64
N MET A 145 9.26 -41.77 38.54
CA MET A 145 9.26 -41.19 37.19
C MET A 145 8.12 -40.20 36.91
N PHE A 146 7.23 -39.98 37.91
CA PHE A 146 6.15 -39.00 37.74
C PHE A 146 6.64 -37.61 37.32
N TYR A 147 7.75 -37.16 37.91
CA TYR A 147 8.34 -35.85 37.64
C TYR A 147 8.91 -35.71 36.22
N CYS A 148 9.19 -36.84 35.51
CA CYS A 148 9.59 -36.79 34.10
C CYS A 148 8.50 -36.26 33.17
N LEU A 149 7.21 -36.46 33.54
CA LEU A 149 6.10 -35.87 32.78
C LEU A 149 6.12 -34.33 32.89
N HIS A 150 6.41 -33.79 34.05
CA HIS A 150 6.55 -32.36 34.27
C HIS A 150 7.78 -31.80 33.55
N ALA A 151 8.90 -32.53 33.50
CA ALA A 151 10.07 -32.15 32.77
C ALA A 151 9.77 -32.03 31.25
N CYS A 152 9.02 -32.97 30.66
CA CYS A 152 8.57 -32.87 29.27
C CYS A 152 7.66 -31.64 29.02
N ALA A 153 6.77 -31.31 29.96
CA ALA A 153 5.94 -30.11 29.85
C ALA A 153 6.79 -28.82 29.92
N MET A 154 7.85 -28.79 30.80
CA MET A 154 8.77 -27.66 30.89
C MET A 154 9.58 -27.45 29.60
N VAL A 155 9.92 -28.51 28.86
CA VAL A 155 10.58 -28.40 27.54
C VAL A 155 9.66 -27.65 26.54
N TYR A 156 8.36 -27.97 26.51
CA TYR A 156 7.40 -27.25 25.68
C TYR A 156 7.26 -25.81 26.11
N LEU A 157 7.21 -25.52 27.41
CA LEU A 157 7.11 -24.17 27.95
C LEU A 157 8.31 -23.32 27.50
N ALA A 158 9.53 -23.82 27.73
CA ALA A 158 10.75 -23.14 27.30
C ALA A 158 10.80 -22.95 25.76
N GLY A 159 10.49 -23.99 25.02
CA GLY A 159 10.44 -23.96 23.55
C GLY A 159 9.45 -22.93 23.01
N GLY A 160 8.27 -22.81 23.64
CA GLY A 160 7.26 -21.84 23.23
C GLY A 160 7.63 -20.39 23.55
N ILE A 161 8.26 -20.15 24.69
CA ILE A 161 8.77 -18.81 25.02
C ILE A 161 9.85 -18.40 24.01
N VAL A 162 10.82 -19.29 23.73
CA VAL A 162 11.85 -19.04 22.70
C VAL A 162 11.23 -18.78 21.33
N PHE A 163 10.21 -19.55 20.97
CA PHE A 163 9.47 -19.36 19.71
C PHE A 163 8.81 -17.97 19.65
N LEU A 164 8.08 -17.56 20.69
CA LEU A 164 7.41 -16.25 20.73
C LEU A 164 8.40 -15.09 20.71
N ILE A 165 9.55 -15.22 21.41
CA ILE A 165 10.62 -14.21 21.35
C ILE A 165 11.20 -14.11 19.92
N THR A 166 11.41 -15.24 19.26
CA THR A 166 11.96 -15.30 17.91
C THR A 166 11.02 -14.63 16.90
N TYR A 167 9.72 -14.89 16.99
CA TYR A 167 8.70 -14.36 16.08
C TYR A 167 7.96 -13.14 16.63
N ARG A 168 8.50 -12.42 17.62
CA ARG A 168 7.86 -11.26 18.26
C ARG A 168 7.49 -10.12 17.31
N LYS A 169 8.20 -9.99 16.18
CA LYS A 169 7.93 -8.96 15.16
C LYS A 169 6.73 -9.29 14.26
N VAL A 170 6.31 -10.56 14.24
CA VAL A 170 5.19 -11.03 13.41
C VAL A 170 3.83 -10.73 14.04
N LEU A 171 3.79 -10.60 15.36
CA LEU A 171 2.56 -10.44 16.12
C LEU A 171 2.43 -9.02 16.68
N PRO A 172 1.22 -8.43 16.68
CA PRO A 172 0.92 -7.23 17.46
C PRO A 172 1.21 -7.44 18.94
N LYS A 173 1.56 -6.36 19.66
CA LYS A 173 1.99 -6.44 21.07
C LYS A 173 0.92 -7.04 22.00
N ASP A 174 -0.35 -6.72 21.78
CA ASP A 174 -1.51 -7.24 22.51
C ASP A 174 -1.66 -8.76 22.33
N LYS A 175 -1.61 -9.24 21.08
CA LYS A 175 -1.66 -10.68 20.77
C LYS A 175 -0.46 -11.43 21.31
N LEU A 176 0.74 -10.85 21.20
CA LEU A 176 1.96 -11.42 21.77
C LEU A 176 1.86 -11.57 23.29
N LEU A 177 1.36 -10.52 23.99
CA LEU A 177 1.17 -10.55 25.43
C LEU A 177 0.18 -11.63 25.86
N ALA A 178 -0.97 -11.73 25.18
CA ALA A 178 -1.97 -12.76 25.46
C ALA A 178 -1.41 -14.19 25.33
N LEU A 179 -0.61 -14.44 24.28
CA LEU A 179 0.02 -15.74 24.06
C LEU A 179 1.11 -16.03 25.11
N ILE A 180 1.87 -15.03 25.55
CA ILE A 180 2.88 -15.19 26.60
C ILE A 180 2.21 -15.47 27.94
N CYS A 181 1.09 -14.84 28.26
CA CYS A 181 0.37 -15.03 29.53
C CYS A 181 -0.09 -16.49 29.76
N PHE A 182 -0.22 -17.31 28.73
CA PHE A 182 -0.52 -18.73 28.86
C PHE A 182 0.52 -19.45 29.75
N TYR A 183 1.79 -19.14 29.65
CA TYR A 183 2.87 -19.84 30.34
C TYR A 183 2.91 -19.59 31.84
N PRO A 184 2.90 -18.33 32.37
CA PRO A 184 2.87 -18.09 33.79
C PRO A 184 1.60 -18.61 34.46
N TRP A 185 0.44 -18.56 33.78
CA TRP A 185 -0.80 -19.11 34.33
C TRP A 185 -0.71 -20.63 34.55
N ASN A 186 -0.17 -21.35 33.53
CA ASN A 186 0.05 -22.79 33.64
C ASN A 186 1.12 -23.13 34.69
N LEU A 187 2.19 -22.35 34.78
CA LEU A 187 3.21 -22.53 35.81
C LEU A 187 2.63 -22.33 37.23
N CYS A 188 1.83 -21.28 37.40
CA CYS A 188 1.11 -21.05 38.68
C CYS A 188 0.18 -22.21 38.99
N ALA A 189 -0.55 -22.76 38.00
CA ALA A 189 -1.42 -23.91 38.20
C ALA A 189 -0.66 -25.13 38.72
N ILE A 190 0.48 -25.46 38.12
CA ILE A 190 1.35 -26.57 38.51
C ILE A 190 1.89 -26.36 39.91
N LEU A 191 2.34 -25.15 40.26
CA LEU A 191 2.86 -24.84 41.59
C LEU A 191 1.78 -24.93 42.67
N ILE A 192 0.59 -24.34 42.43
CA ILE A 192 -0.53 -24.41 43.39
C ILE A 192 -0.91 -25.87 43.64
N GLN A 193 -1.05 -26.68 42.60
CA GLN A 193 -1.42 -28.07 42.74
C GLN A 193 -0.30 -28.94 43.38
N ALA A 194 0.96 -28.50 43.25
CA ALA A 194 2.07 -29.17 43.94
C ALA A 194 2.04 -28.91 45.46
N PHE A 195 1.67 -27.70 45.89
CA PHE A 195 1.63 -27.33 47.33
C PHE A 195 0.29 -27.66 48.01
N ILE A 196 -0.81 -27.62 47.24
CA ILE A 196 -2.17 -27.84 47.75
C ILE A 196 -2.89 -28.84 46.84
N PRO A 197 -2.58 -30.15 46.96
CA PRO A 197 -3.08 -31.18 46.07
C PRO A 197 -4.60 -31.45 46.20
N GLU A 198 -5.25 -30.83 47.17
CA GLU A 198 -6.70 -30.95 47.39
C GLU A 198 -7.53 -30.15 46.39
N TYR A 199 -6.94 -29.12 45.75
CA TYR A 199 -7.61 -28.28 44.76
C TYR A 199 -7.25 -28.73 43.35
N LEU A 200 -8.22 -29.14 42.55
CA LEU A 200 -8.07 -29.39 41.11
C LEU A 200 -8.25 -28.09 40.33
N ILE A 201 -7.22 -27.23 40.36
CA ILE A 201 -7.29 -25.87 39.77
C ILE A 201 -6.61 -25.76 38.38
N GLU A 202 -5.81 -26.77 37.99
CA GLU A 202 -5.00 -26.73 36.79
C GLU A 202 -5.83 -26.57 35.55
N MET A 203 -6.90 -27.36 35.36
CA MET A 203 -7.76 -27.29 34.20
C MET A 203 -8.55 -25.99 34.13
N PHE A 204 -8.95 -25.45 35.27
CA PHE A 204 -9.62 -24.15 35.35
C PHE A 204 -8.70 -23.00 34.87
N LEU A 205 -7.45 -22.95 35.37
CA LEU A 205 -6.49 -21.92 34.95
C LEU A 205 -6.10 -22.06 33.46
N ASN A 206 -5.95 -23.28 32.97
CA ASN A 206 -5.79 -23.55 31.53
C ASN A 206 -6.95 -22.99 30.72
N THR A 207 -8.19 -23.25 31.16
CA THR A 207 -9.40 -22.75 30.51
C THR A 207 -9.45 -21.22 30.49
N MET A 208 -9.11 -20.57 31.64
CA MET A 208 -9.03 -19.11 31.71
C MET A 208 -7.99 -18.52 30.78
N SER A 209 -6.83 -19.15 30.68
CA SER A 209 -5.80 -18.68 29.73
C SER A 209 -6.24 -18.80 28.27
N LEU A 210 -6.94 -19.89 27.91
CA LEU A 210 -7.51 -20.06 26.58
C LEU A 210 -8.65 -19.08 26.29
N PHE A 211 -9.48 -18.77 27.30
CA PHE A 211 -10.52 -17.75 27.18
C PHE A 211 -9.91 -16.38 26.88
N LEU A 212 -8.83 -15.99 27.54
CA LEU A 212 -8.11 -14.75 27.29
C LEU A 212 -7.50 -14.71 25.89
N ILE A 213 -6.89 -15.82 25.45
CA ILE A 213 -6.36 -15.96 24.09
C ILE A 213 -7.47 -15.83 23.05
N SER A 214 -8.63 -16.48 23.25
CA SER A 214 -9.76 -16.39 22.34
C SER A 214 -10.25 -14.95 22.14
N ASN A 215 -10.35 -14.19 23.22
CA ASN A 215 -10.87 -12.82 23.16
C ASN A 215 -9.88 -11.82 22.56
N ILE A 216 -8.56 -12.01 22.77
CA ILE A 216 -7.56 -11.05 22.30
C ILE A 216 -7.02 -11.43 20.92
N VAL A 217 -6.69 -12.71 20.70
CA VAL A 217 -6.06 -13.14 19.44
C VAL A 217 -7.08 -13.24 18.31
N GLN A 218 -8.34 -13.52 18.62
CA GLN A 218 -9.40 -13.76 17.65
C GLN A 218 -10.45 -12.63 17.58
N LYS A 219 -10.11 -11.38 17.83
CA LYS A 219 -10.98 -10.25 17.46
C LYS A 219 -11.21 -10.25 15.95
N GLN A 220 -12.28 -10.92 15.51
CA GLN A 220 -12.62 -11.13 14.09
C GLN A 220 -13.45 -10.00 13.48
N ASP A 221 -14.15 -9.20 14.27
CA ASP A 221 -15.05 -8.18 13.76
C ASP A 221 -14.33 -7.05 13.01
N GLU A 222 -13.04 -6.82 13.31
CA GLU A 222 -12.20 -5.84 12.61
C GLU A 222 -11.55 -6.41 11.33
N MET A 223 -11.55 -7.74 11.15
CA MET A 223 -10.88 -8.38 10.01
C MET A 223 -11.76 -8.58 8.79
N LEU A 224 -13.08 -8.53 8.94
CA LEU A 224 -14.03 -8.66 7.85
C LEU A 224 -14.69 -7.31 7.57
N ASN A 225 -14.74 -6.88 6.31
CA ASN A 225 -15.55 -5.72 5.94
C ASN A 225 -17.02 -6.16 5.81
N PRO A 226 -17.94 -5.70 6.70
CA PRO A 226 -19.31 -6.21 6.73
C PRO A 226 -20.14 -5.80 5.50
N ALA A 227 -19.83 -4.66 4.88
CA ALA A 227 -20.54 -4.14 3.72
C ALA A 227 -20.23 -4.94 2.43
N VAL A 228 -18.97 -5.31 2.24
CA VAL A 228 -18.50 -6.00 1.05
C VAL A 228 -18.42 -7.52 1.23
N GLY A 229 -18.23 -8.00 2.46
CA GLY A 229 -18.23 -9.42 2.82
C GLY A 229 -16.92 -10.16 2.53
N ILE A 230 -15.82 -9.44 2.30
CA ILE A 230 -14.44 -9.96 2.20
C ILE A 230 -13.57 -9.35 3.31
N GLU A 231 -12.33 -9.80 3.44
CA GLU A 231 -11.43 -9.33 4.48
C GLU A 231 -11.09 -7.84 4.33
N SER A 232 -10.82 -7.18 5.47
CA SER A 232 -10.58 -5.73 5.54
C SER A 232 -9.11 -5.38 5.30
N HIS A 233 -8.83 -4.07 5.18
CA HIS A 233 -7.47 -3.53 5.12
C HIS A 233 -6.62 -3.88 6.36
N ILE A 234 -7.25 -4.07 7.54
CA ILE A 234 -6.56 -4.48 8.78
C ILE A 234 -6.06 -5.91 8.62
N ALA A 235 -6.90 -6.81 8.09
CA ALA A 235 -6.51 -8.19 7.80
C ALA A 235 -5.35 -8.23 6.78
N PHE A 236 -5.48 -7.50 5.67
CA PHE A 236 -4.46 -7.39 4.64
C PHE A 236 -3.11 -6.94 5.22
N SER A 237 -3.08 -5.83 5.95
CA SER A 237 -1.85 -5.29 6.56
C SER A 237 -1.21 -6.29 7.53
N SER A 238 -2.02 -6.98 8.33
CA SER A 238 -1.55 -8.02 9.26
C SER A 238 -0.91 -9.20 8.53
N ASP A 239 -1.57 -9.69 7.47
CA ASP A 239 -1.12 -10.88 6.75
C ASP A 239 0.09 -10.58 5.87
N MET A 240 0.15 -9.41 5.23
CA MET A 240 1.32 -8.96 4.48
C MET A 240 2.54 -8.77 5.39
N ARG A 241 2.35 -8.22 6.59
CA ARG A 241 3.44 -8.07 7.57
C ARG A 241 3.98 -9.42 8.03
N LYS A 242 3.10 -10.39 8.32
CA LYS A 242 3.51 -11.75 8.67
C LYS A 242 4.29 -12.40 7.54
N ALA A 243 3.73 -12.36 6.32
CA ALA A 243 4.34 -12.96 5.14
C ALA A 243 5.72 -12.34 4.84
N HIS A 244 5.85 -11.02 4.95
CA HIS A 244 7.12 -10.33 4.78
C HIS A 244 8.17 -10.75 5.84
N CYS A 245 7.78 -10.80 7.13
CA CYS A 245 8.67 -11.22 8.24
C CYS A 245 9.24 -12.63 8.05
N ILE A 246 8.49 -13.56 7.46
CA ILE A 246 8.90 -14.94 7.22
C ILE A 246 9.39 -15.17 5.79
N ARG A 247 9.45 -14.14 4.95
CA ARG A 247 9.82 -14.18 3.52
C ARG A 247 9.03 -15.26 2.77
N LYS A 248 7.71 -15.30 2.98
CA LYS A 248 6.82 -16.23 2.32
C LYS A 248 6.63 -15.81 0.85
N PRO A 249 6.96 -16.67 -0.14
CA PRO A 249 6.65 -16.35 -1.52
C PRO A 249 5.14 -16.29 -1.75
N MET A 250 4.67 -15.23 -2.42
CA MET A 250 3.25 -15.04 -2.72
C MET A 250 3.08 -14.20 -3.98
N GLN A 251 1.94 -14.40 -4.63
CA GLN A 251 1.50 -13.60 -5.77
C GLN A 251 0.35 -12.72 -5.32
N LEU A 252 0.40 -11.46 -5.72
CA LEU A 252 -0.60 -10.46 -5.39
C LEU A 252 -1.20 -9.87 -6.66
N MET A 253 -2.51 -9.65 -6.63
CA MET A 253 -3.20 -8.79 -7.59
C MET A 253 -3.87 -7.66 -6.79
N ILE A 254 -3.64 -6.44 -7.23
CA ILE A 254 -4.36 -5.26 -6.76
C ILE A 254 -5.28 -4.81 -7.87
N ALA A 255 -6.51 -4.49 -7.53
CA ALA A 255 -7.50 -3.95 -8.45
C ALA A 255 -8.12 -2.69 -7.85
N GLY A 256 -8.11 -1.59 -8.57
CA GLY A 256 -8.62 -0.31 -8.11
C GLY A 256 -9.67 0.27 -9.04
N VAL A 257 -10.76 0.81 -8.48
CA VAL A 257 -11.79 1.57 -9.19
C VAL A 257 -11.33 3.02 -9.27
N VAL A 258 -10.90 3.46 -10.46
CA VAL A 258 -10.32 4.80 -10.69
C VAL A 258 -11.36 5.89 -10.42
N ASN A 259 -12.57 5.70 -10.94
CA ASN A 259 -13.68 6.66 -10.82
C ASN A 259 -14.50 6.50 -9.51
N HIS A 260 -13.93 5.89 -8.44
CA HIS A 260 -14.65 5.58 -7.21
C HIS A 260 -15.29 6.79 -6.52
N GLN A 261 -14.64 7.96 -6.53
CA GLN A 261 -15.17 9.19 -5.92
C GLN A 261 -16.42 9.70 -6.65
N SER A 262 -16.37 9.71 -7.99
CA SER A 262 -17.53 10.09 -8.81
C SER A 262 -18.69 9.11 -8.60
N LEU A 263 -18.39 7.80 -8.58
CA LEU A 263 -19.39 6.77 -8.32
C LEU A 263 -20.00 6.88 -6.91
N TYR A 264 -19.18 7.14 -5.90
CA TYR A 264 -19.65 7.37 -4.54
C TYR A 264 -20.58 8.59 -4.45
N THR A 265 -20.25 9.68 -5.12
CA THR A 265 -21.04 10.91 -5.15
C THR A 265 -22.39 10.70 -5.87
N ILE A 266 -22.40 9.94 -6.97
CA ILE A 266 -23.61 9.68 -7.77
C ILE A 266 -24.54 8.66 -7.10
N LEU A 267 -23.99 7.57 -6.57
CA LEU A 267 -24.75 6.44 -6.06
C LEU A 267 -25.14 6.57 -4.58
N GLY A 268 -24.38 7.32 -3.80
CA GLY A 268 -24.48 7.35 -2.34
C GLY A 268 -23.93 6.08 -1.67
N ASN A 269 -23.85 6.10 -0.33
CA ASN A 269 -23.13 5.08 0.45
C ASN A 269 -23.66 3.64 0.24
N ASP A 270 -24.99 3.45 0.29
CA ASP A 270 -25.59 2.10 0.25
C ASP A 270 -25.44 1.44 -1.12
N ALA A 271 -25.72 2.19 -2.21
CA ALA A 271 -25.59 1.68 -3.56
C ALA A 271 -24.11 1.48 -3.95
N PHE A 272 -23.22 2.37 -3.51
CA PHE A 272 -21.77 2.19 -3.69
C PHE A 272 -21.27 0.92 -2.98
N SER A 273 -21.69 0.67 -1.75
CA SER A 273 -21.35 -0.55 -1.01
C SER A 273 -21.86 -1.82 -1.71
N GLN A 274 -23.08 -1.77 -2.30
CA GLN A 274 -23.61 -2.89 -3.10
C GLN A 274 -22.78 -3.11 -4.39
N LEU A 275 -22.33 -2.04 -5.04
CA LEU A 275 -21.43 -2.12 -6.21
C LEU A 275 -20.11 -2.79 -5.82
N MET A 276 -19.48 -2.36 -4.73
CA MET A 276 -18.24 -2.98 -4.23
C MET A 276 -18.43 -4.46 -3.91
N LYS A 277 -19.59 -4.83 -3.37
CA LYS A 277 -19.94 -6.23 -3.11
C LYS A 277 -20.06 -7.05 -4.40
N GLN A 278 -20.69 -6.51 -5.45
CA GLN A 278 -20.78 -7.18 -6.76
C GLN A 278 -19.38 -7.39 -7.37
N ILE A 279 -18.49 -6.41 -7.25
CA ILE A 279 -17.07 -6.55 -7.68
C ILE A 279 -16.38 -7.66 -6.89
N ALA A 280 -16.55 -7.71 -5.57
CA ALA A 280 -16.01 -8.78 -4.73
C ALA A 280 -16.54 -10.17 -5.10
N ASP A 281 -17.80 -10.29 -5.46
CA ASP A 281 -18.40 -11.56 -5.89
C ASP A 281 -17.86 -11.99 -7.28
N LYS A 282 -17.72 -11.05 -8.22
CA LYS A 282 -17.02 -11.29 -9.50
C LYS A 282 -15.57 -11.71 -9.29
N LEU A 283 -14.87 -11.07 -8.35
CA LEU A 283 -13.51 -11.42 -7.96
C LEU A 283 -13.43 -12.86 -7.46
N ARG A 284 -14.25 -13.24 -6.48
CA ARG A 284 -14.32 -14.60 -5.97
C ARG A 284 -14.63 -15.65 -7.04
N SER A 285 -15.58 -15.36 -7.92
CA SER A 285 -15.97 -16.30 -9.00
C SER A 285 -14.87 -16.49 -10.02
N SER A 286 -14.09 -15.45 -10.31
CA SER A 286 -13.00 -15.49 -11.28
C SER A 286 -11.80 -16.32 -10.79
N PHE A 287 -11.55 -16.33 -9.49
CA PHE A 287 -10.47 -17.06 -8.85
C PHE A 287 -10.92 -18.40 -8.21
N GLY A 288 -12.23 -18.66 -8.16
CA GLY A 288 -12.84 -19.86 -7.59
C GLY A 288 -12.49 -21.12 -8.36
N GLY A 289 -11.44 -21.84 -7.98
CA GLY A 289 -11.02 -23.11 -8.56
C GLY A 289 -9.82 -23.75 -7.86
N ARG A 290 -10.09 -24.77 -7.13
CA ARG A 290 -9.36 -26.03 -6.79
C ARG A 290 -7.88 -26.04 -6.38
N SER A 291 -7.09 -24.98 -6.22
CA SER A 291 -5.71 -25.20 -5.75
C SER A 291 -5.14 -23.97 -5.04
N GLY A 292 -4.93 -24.11 -3.73
CA GLY A 292 -4.29 -23.11 -2.87
C GLY A 292 -5.29 -22.25 -2.07
N SER A 293 -4.87 -21.72 -0.95
CA SER A 293 -5.63 -20.69 -0.23
C SER A 293 -5.50 -19.37 -1.00
N ILE A 294 -6.61 -18.82 -1.40
CA ILE A 294 -6.69 -17.49 -2.02
C ILE A 294 -7.46 -16.63 -1.05
N ASP A 295 -6.83 -15.53 -0.63
CA ASP A 295 -7.40 -14.57 0.29
C ASP A 295 -7.81 -13.31 -0.47
N TYR A 296 -8.98 -12.74 -0.13
CA TYR A 296 -9.58 -11.60 -0.81
C TYR A 296 -9.80 -10.46 0.18
N TYR A 297 -9.31 -9.28 -0.15
CA TYR A 297 -9.34 -8.11 0.72
C TYR A 297 -9.99 -6.93 0.03
N TYR A 298 -10.74 -6.14 0.81
CA TYR A 298 -11.21 -4.82 0.44
C TYR A 298 -10.44 -3.77 1.26
N LEU A 299 -9.68 -2.92 0.56
CA LEU A 299 -8.75 -1.97 1.15
C LEU A 299 -9.32 -0.55 1.26
N GLU A 300 -10.64 -0.43 1.12
CA GLU A 300 -11.39 0.83 1.04
C GLU A 300 -11.23 1.60 -0.28
N ASN A 301 -12.03 2.67 -0.49
CA ASN A 301 -11.97 3.55 -1.66
C ASN A 301 -11.93 2.83 -3.02
N GLY A 302 -12.68 1.72 -3.15
CA GLY A 302 -12.72 0.94 -4.38
C GLY A 302 -11.46 0.11 -4.66
N LEU A 303 -10.59 -0.09 -3.68
CA LEU A 303 -9.36 -0.85 -3.81
C LEU A 303 -9.54 -2.28 -3.29
N PHE A 304 -9.17 -3.27 -4.09
CA PHE A 304 -9.22 -4.69 -3.78
C PHE A 304 -7.84 -5.32 -3.88
N ALA A 305 -7.59 -6.33 -3.06
CA ALA A 305 -6.40 -7.17 -3.17
C ALA A 305 -6.77 -8.65 -3.18
N THR A 306 -6.03 -9.42 -3.95
CA THR A 306 -6.09 -10.90 -3.94
C THR A 306 -4.69 -11.45 -3.73
N VAL A 307 -4.55 -12.33 -2.77
CA VAL A 307 -3.25 -12.92 -2.38
C VAL A 307 -3.32 -14.42 -2.48
N THR A 308 -2.30 -15.04 -3.04
CA THR A 308 -2.17 -16.50 -3.07
C THR A 308 -0.74 -16.94 -2.80
N ASP A 309 -0.59 -18.06 -2.11
CA ASP A 309 0.68 -18.77 -1.92
C ASP A 309 0.91 -19.88 -2.96
N SER A 310 0.02 -19.97 -3.95
CA SER A 310 0.13 -20.96 -5.03
C SER A 310 1.36 -20.70 -5.90
N ALA A 311 2.10 -21.76 -6.17
CA ALA A 311 3.33 -21.71 -6.97
C ALA A 311 3.08 -21.66 -8.50
N ASP A 312 1.82 -21.66 -8.97
CA ASP A 312 1.49 -21.67 -10.40
C ASP A 312 1.12 -20.26 -10.90
N PRO A 313 2.08 -19.53 -11.51
CA PRO A 313 1.84 -18.17 -12.03
C PRO A 313 0.87 -18.17 -13.21
N VAL A 314 0.80 -19.24 -13.98
CA VAL A 314 -0.02 -19.32 -15.20
C VAL A 314 -1.51 -19.32 -14.85
N LEU A 315 -1.89 -20.16 -13.88
CA LEU A 315 -3.28 -20.22 -13.40
C LEU A 315 -3.71 -18.91 -12.74
N PHE A 316 -2.82 -18.28 -11.99
CA PHE A 316 -3.10 -16.96 -11.37
C PHE A 316 -3.35 -15.90 -12.44
N ARG A 317 -2.48 -15.80 -13.45
CA ARG A 317 -2.64 -14.85 -14.57
C ARG A 317 -3.92 -15.11 -15.37
N GLN A 318 -4.30 -16.37 -15.60
CA GLN A 318 -5.57 -16.71 -16.27
C GLN A 318 -6.77 -16.19 -15.46
N SER A 319 -6.73 -16.36 -14.13
CA SER A 319 -7.79 -15.87 -13.24
C SER A 319 -7.87 -14.34 -13.24
N VAL A 320 -6.73 -13.64 -13.25
CA VAL A 320 -6.66 -12.18 -13.40
C VAL A 320 -7.30 -11.71 -14.71
N ARG A 321 -6.94 -12.34 -15.84
CA ARG A 321 -7.53 -12.01 -17.15
C ARG A 321 -9.03 -12.26 -17.20
N ARG A 322 -9.50 -13.36 -16.58
CA ARG A 322 -10.93 -13.68 -16.46
C ARG A 322 -11.65 -12.61 -15.64
N PHE A 323 -11.06 -12.18 -14.53
CA PHE A 323 -11.62 -11.10 -13.71
C PHE A 323 -11.71 -9.80 -14.51
N ALA A 324 -10.65 -9.41 -15.20
CA ALA A 324 -10.63 -8.22 -16.05
C ALA A 324 -11.71 -8.26 -17.15
N SER A 325 -11.91 -9.41 -17.80
CA SER A 325 -12.98 -9.56 -18.80
C SER A 325 -14.38 -9.38 -18.18
N CYS A 326 -14.60 -9.91 -16.98
CA CYS A 326 -15.86 -9.74 -16.28
C CYS A 326 -16.16 -8.29 -15.86
N LEU A 327 -15.12 -7.43 -15.76
CA LEU A 327 -15.25 -6.03 -15.38
C LEU A 327 -15.60 -5.10 -16.56
N GLN A 328 -15.35 -5.54 -17.80
CA GLN A 328 -15.73 -4.78 -19.00
C GLN A 328 -17.26 -4.78 -19.22
N GLU A 329 -17.99 -5.66 -18.55
CA GLU A 329 -19.45 -5.65 -18.58
C GLU A 329 -19.99 -4.60 -17.62
N SER A 330 -20.92 -3.75 -18.09
CA SER A 330 -21.65 -2.80 -17.24
C SER A 330 -22.32 -3.50 -16.06
N MET A 331 -22.26 -2.88 -14.88
CA MET A 331 -22.89 -3.41 -13.69
C MET A 331 -24.26 -2.79 -13.46
N ARG A 332 -25.28 -3.63 -13.19
CA ARG A 332 -26.63 -3.15 -12.94
C ARG A 332 -26.81 -2.82 -11.46
N MET A 333 -27.18 -1.57 -11.20
CA MET A 333 -27.57 -1.07 -9.88
C MET A 333 -29.05 -0.62 -9.92
N GLY A 334 -29.96 -1.56 -9.66
CA GLY A 334 -31.40 -1.31 -9.81
C GLY A 334 -31.80 -1.06 -11.28
N ARG A 335 -32.13 0.20 -11.61
CA ARG A 335 -32.48 0.62 -12.98
C ARG A 335 -31.32 1.31 -13.73
N MET A 336 -30.20 1.55 -13.04
CA MET A 336 -29.03 2.20 -13.63
C MET A 336 -28.01 1.15 -14.09
N GLU A 337 -27.40 1.38 -15.24
CA GLU A 337 -26.17 0.69 -15.67
C GLU A 337 -24.98 1.58 -15.29
N VAL A 338 -24.02 1.00 -14.58
CA VAL A 338 -22.86 1.68 -14.06
C VAL A 338 -21.61 1.11 -14.73
N GLU A 339 -20.85 1.96 -15.37
CA GLU A 339 -19.51 1.61 -15.87
C GLU A 339 -18.47 1.89 -14.80
N THR A 340 -17.64 0.89 -14.51
CA THR A 340 -16.53 1.01 -13.59
C THR A 340 -15.23 1.08 -14.37
N ASP A 341 -14.50 2.16 -14.18
CA ASP A 341 -13.15 2.29 -14.73
C ASP A 341 -12.17 1.63 -13.73
N MET A 342 -11.61 0.48 -14.12
CA MET A 342 -10.77 -0.31 -13.24
C MET A 342 -9.38 -0.53 -13.80
N CYS A 343 -8.41 -0.50 -12.91
CA CYS A 343 -7.02 -0.85 -13.19
C CYS A 343 -6.57 -2.01 -12.32
N LEU A 344 -5.69 -2.84 -12.86
CA LEU A 344 -5.17 -4.02 -12.18
C LEU A 344 -3.63 -4.05 -12.25
N ALA A 345 -2.99 -4.41 -11.13
CA ALA A 345 -1.56 -4.72 -11.09
C ALA A 345 -1.34 -6.11 -10.48
N VAL A 346 -0.37 -6.82 -11.04
CA VAL A 346 0.05 -8.15 -10.56
C VAL A 346 1.54 -8.13 -10.28
N PHE A 347 1.93 -8.57 -9.08
CA PHE A 347 3.31 -8.62 -8.66
C PHE A 347 3.57 -9.78 -7.69
N ARG A 348 4.85 -10.06 -7.46
CA ARG A 348 5.31 -11.14 -6.57
C ARG A 348 6.11 -10.57 -5.40
N CYS A 349 5.94 -11.14 -4.24
CA CYS A 349 6.74 -10.88 -3.06
C CYS A 349 7.46 -12.15 -2.63
N PRO A 350 8.76 -12.09 -2.29
CA PRO A 350 9.59 -10.87 -2.13
C PRO A 350 10.32 -10.41 -3.42
N GLU A 351 10.06 -10.98 -4.60
CA GLU A 351 10.84 -10.75 -5.83
C GLU A 351 10.73 -9.30 -6.32
N ASP A 352 9.52 -8.73 -6.35
CA ASP A 352 9.27 -7.36 -6.84
C ASP A 352 9.39 -6.31 -5.73
N PHE A 353 9.08 -6.69 -4.48
CA PHE A 353 9.17 -5.83 -3.31
C PHE A 353 9.91 -6.52 -2.16
N THR A 354 11.11 -6.07 -1.86
CA THR A 354 11.92 -6.57 -0.73
C THR A 354 11.60 -5.86 0.59
N ASP A 355 10.98 -4.68 0.55
CA ASP A 355 10.61 -3.86 1.69
C ASP A 355 9.10 -3.80 1.86
N TYR A 356 8.63 -3.96 3.11
CA TYR A 356 7.21 -3.97 3.45
C TYR A 356 6.55 -2.61 3.27
N ASP A 357 7.19 -1.54 3.75
CA ASP A 357 6.61 -0.21 3.74
C ASP A 357 6.50 0.31 2.30
N ARG A 358 7.49 -0.01 1.46
CA ARG A 358 7.48 0.29 0.03
C ARG A 358 6.35 -0.45 -0.70
N MET A 359 6.14 -1.74 -0.41
CA MET A 359 5.02 -2.50 -0.95
C MET A 359 3.66 -1.92 -0.54
N MET A 360 3.50 -1.58 0.74
CA MET A 360 2.24 -1.02 1.25
C MET A 360 1.96 0.38 0.68
N SER A 361 2.99 1.22 0.57
CA SER A 361 2.89 2.51 -0.09
C SER A 361 2.41 2.37 -1.53
N PHE A 362 3.00 1.42 -2.28
CA PHE A 362 2.56 1.08 -3.62
C PHE A 362 1.09 0.68 -3.69
N VAL A 363 0.66 -0.26 -2.83
CA VAL A 363 -0.72 -0.76 -2.80
C VAL A 363 -1.72 0.37 -2.58
N TYR A 364 -1.48 1.27 -1.62
CA TYR A 364 -2.42 2.34 -1.29
C TYR A 364 -2.37 3.53 -2.25
N SER A 365 -1.27 3.75 -2.93
CA SER A 365 -1.15 4.81 -3.94
C SER A 365 -1.54 4.36 -5.34
N PHE A 366 -1.83 3.07 -5.53
CA PHE A 366 -2.05 2.45 -6.83
C PHE A 366 -3.09 3.16 -7.70
N THR A 367 -4.24 3.53 -7.16
CA THR A 367 -5.31 4.21 -7.90
C THR A 367 -5.00 5.65 -8.30
N SER A 368 -4.03 6.28 -7.63
CA SER A 368 -3.67 7.68 -7.86
C SER A 368 -2.78 7.89 -9.10
N PHE A 369 -2.24 6.81 -9.68
CA PHE A 369 -1.18 6.89 -10.69
C PHE A 369 -1.55 6.29 -12.05
N LEU A 370 -2.76 5.78 -12.22
CA LEU A 370 -3.13 5.09 -13.45
C LEU A 370 -3.98 5.96 -14.37
N PRO A 371 -3.72 5.91 -15.67
CA PRO A 371 -4.63 6.53 -16.64
C PRO A 371 -5.97 5.82 -16.62
N ALA A 372 -7.04 6.57 -16.79
CA ALA A 372 -8.37 6.04 -17.08
C ALA A 372 -8.29 5.10 -18.29
N GLY A 373 -8.94 3.93 -18.26
CA GLY A 373 -9.01 3.07 -19.43
C GLY A 373 -8.73 1.57 -19.24
N GLY A 374 -8.91 1.00 -18.04
CA GLY A 374 -9.03 -0.47 -17.87
C GLY A 374 -7.77 -1.29 -18.16
N THR A 375 -6.58 -0.75 -17.93
CA THR A 375 -5.30 -1.41 -18.21
C THR A 375 -4.93 -2.45 -17.18
N ILE A 376 -4.49 -3.64 -17.63
CA ILE A 376 -3.88 -4.68 -16.78
C ILE A 376 -2.37 -4.52 -16.89
N THR A 377 -1.69 -4.28 -15.78
CA THR A 377 -0.23 -4.21 -15.71
C THR A 377 0.33 -5.42 -14.95
N PHE A 378 1.08 -6.27 -15.66
CA PHE A 378 1.87 -7.34 -15.04
C PHE A 378 3.28 -6.83 -14.81
N LEU A 379 3.68 -6.67 -13.56
CA LEU A 379 5.04 -6.22 -13.21
C LEU A 379 6.12 -7.23 -13.63
N GLU A 380 5.73 -8.50 -13.88
CA GLU A 380 6.63 -9.59 -14.31
C GLU A 380 6.96 -9.57 -15.82
N ASP A 381 6.11 -9.01 -16.67
CA ASP A 381 6.20 -9.16 -18.13
C ASP A 381 7.21 -8.21 -18.79
N GLY A 382 8.32 -7.93 -18.09
CA GLY A 382 9.61 -7.62 -18.73
C GLY A 382 9.68 -6.67 -19.94
N SER A 383 8.68 -5.85 -20.23
CA SER A 383 8.96 -4.57 -20.87
C SER A 383 9.47 -3.66 -19.75
N ASP A 384 10.78 -3.41 -19.73
CA ASP A 384 11.45 -2.54 -18.75
C ASP A 384 10.70 -1.22 -18.53
N ASP A 385 10.00 -0.72 -19.54
CA ASP A 385 9.23 0.51 -19.51
C ASP A 385 7.99 0.46 -18.58
N GLY A 386 7.25 -0.65 -18.54
CA GLY A 386 6.04 -0.76 -17.71
C GLY A 386 6.35 -0.90 -16.22
N LYS A 387 7.29 -1.78 -15.86
CA LYS A 387 7.71 -2.03 -14.47
C LYS A 387 8.45 -0.83 -13.91
N SER A 388 9.39 -0.29 -14.68
CA SER A 388 10.18 0.88 -14.32
C SER A 388 9.31 2.12 -14.15
N GLY A 389 8.40 2.39 -15.08
CA GLY A 389 7.48 3.53 -14.99
C GLY A 389 6.53 3.46 -13.81
N PHE A 390 6.13 2.27 -13.40
CA PHE A 390 5.23 2.06 -12.27
C PHE A 390 5.95 2.19 -10.91
N LEU A 391 7.13 1.61 -10.77
CA LEU A 391 7.99 1.76 -9.60
C LEU A 391 8.45 3.21 -9.45
N LEU A 392 8.79 3.87 -10.57
CA LEU A 392 9.11 5.29 -10.59
C LEU A 392 7.98 6.15 -10.01
N ARG A 393 6.72 5.91 -10.40
CA ARG A 393 5.56 6.66 -9.86
C ARG A 393 5.39 6.50 -8.37
N ASN A 394 5.75 5.36 -7.81
CA ASN A 394 5.74 5.13 -6.36
C ASN A 394 6.91 5.84 -5.66
N ASP A 395 8.07 5.87 -6.29
CA ASP A 395 9.28 6.44 -5.70
C ASP A 395 9.43 7.95 -5.95
N ILE A 396 8.67 8.51 -6.88
CA ILE A 396 8.86 9.90 -7.38
C ILE A 396 8.85 10.95 -6.26
N GLY A 397 7.99 10.79 -5.25
CA GLY A 397 7.94 11.72 -4.12
C GLY A 397 9.26 11.75 -3.32
N ARG A 398 9.86 10.58 -3.10
CA ARG A 398 11.17 10.45 -2.44
C ARG A 398 12.28 11.00 -3.35
N ILE A 399 12.27 10.65 -4.62
CA ILE A 399 13.24 11.13 -5.62
C ILE A 399 13.26 12.65 -5.66
N ILE A 400 12.08 13.30 -5.66
CA ILE A 400 11.95 14.77 -5.63
C ILE A 400 12.55 15.34 -4.34
N SER A 401 12.24 14.75 -3.19
CA SER A 401 12.74 15.22 -1.89
C SER A 401 14.28 15.11 -1.81
N ASP A 402 14.83 13.98 -2.26
CA ASP A 402 16.27 13.74 -2.32
C ASP A 402 16.94 14.71 -3.31
N ALA A 403 16.32 14.95 -4.49
CA ALA A 403 16.82 15.88 -5.49
C ALA A 403 16.85 17.34 -5.01
N LEU A 404 15.85 17.77 -4.22
CA LEU A 404 15.83 19.08 -3.58
C LEU A 404 16.96 19.23 -2.54
N ALA A 405 17.16 18.19 -1.70
CA ALA A 405 18.19 18.20 -0.68
C ALA A 405 19.62 18.23 -1.28
N ASP A 406 19.83 17.51 -2.37
CA ASP A 406 21.12 17.31 -3.03
C ASP A 406 21.37 18.28 -4.20
N ASN A 407 20.46 19.21 -4.49
CA ASN A 407 20.49 20.14 -5.65
C ASN A 407 20.73 19.42 -6.98
N ARG A 408 20.02 18.32 -7.24
CA ARG A 408 20.19 17.51 -8.47
C ARG A 408 19.28 17.94 -9.62
N PHE A 409 18.48 18.99 -9.47
CA PHE A 409 17.71 19.55 -10.57
C PHE A 409 18.60 20.31 -11.55
N GLU A 410 18.31 20.19 -12.83
CA GLU A 410 19.00 20.88 -13.91
C GLU A 410 18.02 21.78 -14.67
N MET A 411 18.49 22.95 -15.11
CA MET A 411 17.72 23.83 -15.98
C MET A 411 18.16 23.70 -17.42
N TYR A 412 17.20 23.48 -18.29
CA TYR A 412 17.36 23.49 -19.73
C TYR A 412 16.61 24.69 -20.31
N TYR A 413 17.07 25.19 -21.43
CA TYR A 413 16.49 26.36 -22.08
C TYR A 413 16.17 26.04 -23.52
N GLN A 414 14.94 26.36 -23.95
CA GLN A 414 14.56 26.24 -25.35
C GLN A 414 14.51 27.60 -26.00
N PRO A 415 15.28 27.82 -27.10
CA PRO A 415 15.32 29.11 -27.79
C PRO A 415 13.98 29.46 -28.40
N ILE A 416 13.58 30.73 -28.28
CA ILE A 416 12.41 31.34 -28.89
C ILE A 416 12.88 32.32 -29.98
N TYR A 417 12.45 32.07 -31.21
CA TYR A 417 12.80 32.88 -32.38
C TYR A 417 11.89 34.08 -32.54
N SER A 418 12.42 35.29 -32.62
CA SER A 418 11.68 36.49 -32.95
C SER A 418 11.56 36.62 -34.48
N VAL A 419 10.33 36.63 -34.99
CA VAL A 419 10.05 36.76 -36.44
C VAL A 419 10.44 38.15 -36.95
N ALA A 420 10.19 39.19 -36.13
CA ALA A 420 10.48 40.58 -36.49
C ALA A 420 11.99 40.85 -36.58
N GLU A 421 12.75 40.37 -35.61
CA GLU A 421 14.19 40.61 -35.50
C GLU A 421 15.05 39.57 -36.23
N LYS A 422 14.41 38.44 -36.60
CA LYS A 422 15.04 37.30 -37.28
C LYS A 422 16.21 36.69 -36.49
N ARG A 423 16.10 36.65 -35.17
CA ARG A 423 17.12 36.14 -34.25
C ARG A 423 16.50 35.58 -32.96
N PHE A 424 17.32 34.87 -32.16
CA PHE A 424 16.94 34.30 -30.88
C PHE A 424 17.34 35.29 -29.78
N ARG A 425 16.36 35.77 -29.00
CA ARG A 425 16.57 36.69 -27.89
C ARG A 425 15.77 36.33 -26.63
N SER A 426 15.06 35.24 -26.68
CA SER A 426 14.23 34.78 -25.57
C SER A 426 14.32 33.26 -25.46
N ALA A 427 13.97 32.74 -24.31
CA ALA A 427 13.98 31.32 -24.05
C ALA A 427 12.86 30.91 -23.09
N GLU A 428 12.43 29.68 -23.18
CA GLU A 428 11.65 29.02 -22.13
C GLU A 428 12.57 28.16 -21.25
N ALA A 429 12.47 28.33 -19.92
CA ALA A 429 13.23 27.58 -18.94
C ALA A 429 12.46 26.33 -18.51
N LEU A 430 13.08 25.19 -18.66
CA LEU A 430 12.47 23.88 -18.47
C LEU A 430 13.28 23.05 -17.48
N ILE A 431 12.66 22.68 -16.37
CA ILE A 431 13.29 21.83 -15.35
C ILE A 431 13.52 20.41 -15.83
N ARG A 432 14.64 19.81 -15.47
CA ARG A 432 15.00 18.42 -15.76
C ARG A 432 15.50 17.74 -14.48
N LEU A 433 15.23 16.44 -14.40
CA LEU A 433 15.73 15.60 -13.31
C LEU A 433 16.18 14.26 -13.89
N TYR A 434 17.37 13.86 -13.47
CA TYR A 434 17.92 12.52 -13.72
C TYR A 434 18.08 11.78 -12.40
N ASP A 435 17.60 10.55 -12.36
CA ASP A 435 17.79 9.64 -11.22
C ASP A 435 18.73 8.51 -11.61
N ASP A 436 19.60 8.11 -10.68
CA ASP A 436 20.63 7.09 -10.94
C ASP A 436 20.05 5.72 -11.30
N HIS A 437 18.84 5.43 -10.82
CA HIS A 437 18.17 4.14 -11.04
C HIS A 437 17.17 4.18 -12.19
N TYR A 438 16.42 5.26 -12.32
CA TYR A 438 15.33 5.40 -13.29
C TYR A 438 15.70 6.20 -14.54
N GLY A 439 16.90 6.81 -14.56
CA GLY A 439 17.34 7.66 -15.67
C GLY A 439 16.58 8.98 -15.74
N PHE A 440 16.22 9.40 -16.95
CA PHE A 440 15.47 10.64 -17.20
C PHE A 440 14.04 10.57 -16.65
N ILE A 441 13.70 11.51 -15.78
CA ILE A 441 12.35 11.67 -15.22
C ILE A 441 11.56 12.61 -16.12
N SER A 442 10.41 12.14 -16.64
CA SER A 442 9.51 12.98 -17.44
C SER A 442 9.08 14.23 -16.65
N PRO A 443 9.20 15.45 -17.22
CA PRO A 443 8.76 16.69 -16.58
C PRO A 443 7.30 16.64 -16.12
N GLN A 444 6.41 16.07 -16.94
CA GLN A 444 5.01 15.91 -16.57
C GLN A 444 4.83 15.09 -15.30
N LEU A 445 5.50 13.94 -15.20
CA LEU A 445 5.44 13.10 -14.00
C LEU A 445 6.02 13.80 -12.77
N LEU A 446 7.11 14.55 -12.96
CA LEU A 446 7.76 15.34 -11.93
C LEU A 446 6.82 16.40 -11.35
N ILE A 447 6.23 17.23 -12.23
CA ILE A 447 5.34 18.33 -11.85
C ILE A 447 4.05 17.80 -11.21
N ASP A 448 3.40 16.80 -11.83
CA ASP A 448 2.18 16.18 -11.28
C ASP A 448 2.41 15.61 -9.86
N ALA A 449 3.56 15.00 -9.62
CA ALA A 449 3.91 14.47 -8.31
C ALA A 449 4.22 15.59 -7.30
N ALA A 450 4.96 16.60 -7.72
CA ALA A 450 5.31 17.75 -6.90
C ALA A 450 4.08 18.57 -6.49
N GLU A 451 3.12 18.73 -7.39
CA GLU A 451 1.84 19.36 -7.09
C GLU A 451 1.04 18.56 -6.07
N ARG A 452 0.94 17.23 -6.22
CA ARG A 452 0.20 16.39 -5.26
C ARG A 452 0.77 16.45 -3.85
N ASN A 453 2.07 16.39 -3.70
CA ASN A 453 2.74 16.36 -2.39
C ASN A 453 3.11 17.73 -1.83
N GLY A 454 2.89 18.82 -2.61
CA GLY A 454 3.17 20.19 -2.21
C GLY A 454 4.62 20.66 -2.38
N THR A 455 5.53 19.81 -2.87
CA THR A 455 6.94 20.17 -3.10
C THR A 455 7.13 21.09 -4.32
N ILE A 456 6.07 21.30 -5.12
CA ILE A 456 6.09 22.23 -6.27
C ILE A 456 6.49 23.66 -5.87
N ILE A 457 6.20 24.08 -4.64
CA ILE A 457 6.59 25.41 -4.12
C ILE A 457 8.13 25.51 -4.02
N GLN A 458 8.77 24.47 -3.45
CA GLN A 458 10.22 24.43 -3.30
C GLN A 458 10.93 24.30 -4.66
N ILE A 459 10.36 23.51 -5.58
CA ILE A 459 10.84 23.44 -6.97
C ILE A 459 10.74 24.81 -7.63
N GLY A 460 9.65 25.55 -7.45
CA GLY A 460 9.48 26.88 -8.02
C GLY A 460 10.48 27.89 -7.46
N ASP A 461 10.78 27.84 -6.18
CA ASP A 461 11.83 28.67 -5.58
C ASP A 461 13.21 28.37 -6.20
N PHE A 462 13.54 27.06 -6.44
CA PHE A 462 14.75 26.65 -7.14
C PHE A 462 14.77 27.15 -8.60
N VAL A 463 13.66 27.02 -9.33
CA VAL A 463 13.55 27.47 -10.73
C VAL A 463 13.75 29.00 -10.81
N LEU A 464 13.06 29.77 -9.97
CA LEU A 464 13.20 31.24 -9.91
C LEU A 464 14.63 31.66 -9.62
N ASP A 465 15.27 31.04 -8.62
CA ASP A 465 16.68 31.35 -8.28
C ASP A 465 17.62 31.04 -9.45
N SER A 466 17.47 29.86 -10.07
CA SER A 466 18.31 29.42 -11.19
C SER A 466 18.13 30.30 -12.43
N VAL A 467 16.88 30.60 -12.80
CA VAL A 467 16.57 31.42 -13.99
C VAL A 467 17.03 32.85 -13.80
N CYS A 468 16.80 33.47 -12.62
CA CYS A 468 17.27 34.83 -12.35
C CYS A 468 18.79 34.91 -12.38
N ARG A 469 19.50 33.92 -11.79
CA ARG A 469 20.96 33.82 -11.84
C ARG A 469 21.45 33.74 -13.29
N PHE A 470 20.94 32.76 -14.05
CA PHE A 470 21.34 32.51 -15.43
C PHE A 470 21.10 33.74 -16.32
N THR A 471 19.91 34.36 -16.24
CA THR A 471 19.58 35.54 -17.04
C THR A 471 20.52 36.70 -16.72
N SER A 472 20.84 36.94 -15.43
CA SER A 472 21.81 37.95 -15.00
C SER A 472 23.21 37.67 -15.55
N ASP A 473 23.67 36.41 -15.51
CA ASP A 473 24.99 36.02 -16.01
C ASP A 473 25.09 36.15 -17.53
N CYS A 474 24.04 35.82 -18.27
CA CYS A 474 23.94 36.06 -19.69
C CYS A 474 24.09 37.55 -20.05
N LEU A 475 23.31 38.40 -19.39
CA LEU A 475 23.35 39.83 -19.61
C LEU A 475 24.74 40.45 -19.26
N ARG A 476 25.33 40.01 -18.17
CA ARG A 476 26.71 40.43 -17.78
C ARG A 476 27.78 39.98 -18.77
N SER A 477 27.59 38.82 -19.42
CA SER A 477 28.48 38.30 -20.45
C SER A 477 28.23 38.93 -21.83
N GLY A 478 27.34 39.92 -21.94
CA GLY A 478 27.03 40.64 -23.17
C GLY A 478 26.09 39.91 -24.11
N LEU A 479 25.40 38.87 -23.64
CA LEU A 479 24.31 38.23 -24.40
C LEU A 479 23.05 39.07 -24.30
N ASP A 480 22.44 39.38 -25.45
CA ASP A 480 21.27 40.25 -25.52
C ASP A 480 19.99 39.42 -25.46
N LEU A 481 19.55 39.13 -24.23
CA LEU A 481 18.28 38.43 -23.94
C LEU A 481 17.19 39.42 -23.61
N ASP A 482 16.03 39.28 -24.25
CA ASP A 482 14.84 40.10 -23.95
C ASP A 482 14.16 39.61 -22.71
N PHE A 483 13.79 38.35 -22.67
CA PHE A 483 13.16 37.71 -21.50
C PHE A 483 13.42 36.20 -21.47
N VAL A 484 13.27 35.60 -20.29
CA VAL A 484 13.23 34.16 -20.07
C VAL A 484 11.89 33.82 -19.46
N GLU A 485 11.17 32.89 -20.09
CA GLU A 485 9.90 32.35 -19.62
C GLU A 485 10.13 31.23 -18.61
N LEU A 486 9.29 31.15 -17.57
CA LEU A 486 9.27 30.06 -16.62
C LEU A 486 7.84 29.73 -16.20
N ASN A 487 7.56 28.44 -16.12
CA ASN A 487 6.26 27.91 -15.77
C ASN A 487 5.92 28.15 -14.30
N LEU A 488 4.70 28.61 -14.02
CA LEU A 488 4.18 28.86 -12.69
C LEU A 488 2.95 27.98 -12.44
N SER A 489 3.03 27.06 -11.48
CA SER A 489 1.91 26.17 -11.14
C SER A 489 0.78 26.92 -10.42
N MET A 490 -0.43 26.36 -10.48
CA MET A 490 -1.58 26.88 -9.75
C MET A 490 -1.33 27.07 -8.25
N LYS A 491 -0.66 26.11 -7.61
CA LYS A 491 -0.34 26.18 -6.17
C LYS A 491 0.62 27.33 -5.82
N GLN A 492 1.44 27.73 -6.77
CA GLN A 492 2.30 28.90 -6.63
C GLN A 492 1.52 30.19 -6.86
N CYS A 493 0.63 30.22 -7.87
CA CYS A 493 -0.19 31.40 -8.17
C CYS A 493 -1.07 31.88 -7.00
N VAL A 494 -1.52 30.96 -6.13
CA VAL A 494 -2.36 31.29 -4.95
C VAL A 494 -1.55 31.66 -3.70
N GLN A 495 -0.21 31.68 -3.75
CA GLN A 495 0.61 32.06 -2.60
C GLN A 495 0.50 33.55 -2.29
N VAL A 496 0.22 33.89 -1.04
CA VAL A 496 0.12 35.28 -0.57
C VAL A 496 1.46 36.02 -0.65
N ASP A 497 2.57 35.26 -0.52
CA ASP A 497 3.95 35.78 -0.54
C ASP A 497 4.63 35.70 -1.91
N LEU A 498 3.91 35.30 -2.97
CA LEU A 498 4.46 35.13 -4.32
C LEU A 498 5.19 36.39 -4.79
N LYS A 499 4.57 37.58 -4.63
CA LYS A 499 5.20 38.84 -5.00
C LYS A 499 6.54 39.07 -4.30
N ASP A 500 6.57 38.87 -2.99
CA ASP A 500 7.78 39.15 -2.20
C ASP A 500 8.90 38.18 -2.56
N LYS A 501 8.56 36.91 -2.86
CA LYS A 501 9.51 35.89 -3.36
C LYS A 501 10.10 36.31 -4.71
N VAL A 502 9.27 36.57 -5.71
CA VAL A 502 9.73 36.93 -7.06
C VAL A 502 10.62 38.19 -6.99
N LEU A 503 10.18 39.22 -6.31
CA LEU A 503 10.97 40.44 -6.16
C LEU A 503 12.29 40.22 -5.39
N SER A 504 12.31 39.33 -4.42
CA SER A 504 13.53 38.98 -3.69
C SER A 504 14.61 38.35 -4.59
N PHE A 505 14.22 37.43 -5.49
CA PHE A 505 15.15 36.83 -6.45
C PHE A 505 15.62 37.83 -7.51
N LEU A 506 14.74 38.67 -8.04
CA LEU A 506 15.13 39.73 -8.97
C LEU A 506 16.15 40.69 -8.32
N ASN A 507 15.92 41.13 -7.09
CA ASN A 507 16.81 41.98 -6.34
C ASN A 507 18.16 41.28 -6.05
N LYS A 508 18.15 40.02 -5.66
CA LYS A 508 19.35 39.20 -5.38
C LYS A 508 20.34 39.23 -6.55
N TYR A 509 19.84 39.18 -7.77
CA TYR A 509 20.65 39.14 -9.00
C TYR A 509 20.70 40.49 -9.73
N SER A 510 20.10 41.56 -9.18
CA SER A 510 20.01 42.87 -9.78
C SER A 510 19.40 42.84 -11.20
N LEU A 511 18.37 42.04 -11.37
CA LEU A 511 17.70 41.79 -12.65
C LEU A 511 16.49 42.73 -12.78
N ALA A 512 16.30 43.33 -13.95
CA ALA A 512 15.12 44.12 -14.25
C ALA A 512 13.87 43.21 -14.38
N PRO A 513 12.71 43.58 -13.87
CA PRO A 513 11.50 42.73 -13.82
C PRO A 513 11.04 42.25 -15.21
N ASP A 514 11.21 43.06 -16.24
CA ASP A 514 10.82 42.78 -17.62
C ASP A 514 11.64 41.67 -18.30
N ARG A 515 12.73 41.23 -17.65
CA ARG A 515 13.61 40.12 -18.11
C ARG A 515 13.04 38.74 -17.75
N ILE A 516 12.02 38.69 -16.92
CA ILE A 516 11.34 37.46 -16.53
C ILE A 516 9.89 37.49 -16.99
N ASN A 517 9.44 36.42 -17.61
CA ASN A 517 8.07 36.20 -18.02
C ASN A 517 7.50 34.96 -17.31
N LEU A 518 6.39 35.12 -16.58
CA LEU A 518 5.75 34.06 -15.85
C LEU A 518 4.66 33.42 -16.70
N GLU A 519 4.75 32.13 -16.88
CA GLU A 519 3.87 31.37 -17.74
C GLU A 519 2.84 30.59 -16.94
N ILE A 520 1.55 30.74 -17.24
CA ILE A 520 0.44 30.06 -16.58
C ILE A 520 -0.47 29.41 -17.62
N THR A 521 -0.91 28.18 -17.33
CA THR A 521 -1.81 27.46 -18.24
C THR A 521 -3.24 27.99 -18.15
N GLU A 522 -4.03 27.79 -19.21
CA GLU A 522 -5.44 28.17 -19.28
C GLU A 522 -6.26 27.55 -18.12
N GLY A 523 -5.97 26.29 -17.76
CA GLY A 523 -6.61 25.60 -16.63
C GLY A 523 -6.34 26.21 -15.27
N SER A 524 -5.16 26.79 -15.08
CA SER A 524 -4.74 27.44 -13.83
C SER A 524 -5.56 28.67 -13.48
N VAL A 525 -6.10 29.37 -14.46
CA VAL A 525 -6.90 30.58 -14.27
C VAL A 525 -8.34 30.30 -13.83
N SER A 526 -8.79 29.03 -13.83
CA SER A 526 -10.19 28.67 -13.56
C SER A 526 -10.55 28.35 -12.11
N ALA A 527 -9.58 28.16 -11.20
CA ALA A 527 -9.79 27.86 -9.77
C ALA A 527 -9.33 29.04 -8.90
N ASP A 528 -9.98 29.31 -7.77
CA ASP A 528 -9.68 30.37 -6.78
C ASP A 528 -9.36 31.75 -7.40
N GLN A 529 -10.31 32.27 -8.19
CA GLN A 529 -10.17 33.39 -9.13
C GLN A 529 -9.54 34.66 -8.53
N ASP A 530 -9.97 35.09 -7.34
CA ASP A 530 -9.66 36.43 -6.82
C ASP A 530 -8.17 36.57 -6.45
N ILE A 531 -7.55 35.55 -5.83
CA ILE A 531 -6.14 35.60 -5.39
C ILE A 531 -5.18 35.53 -6.57
N VAL A 532 -5.46 34.66 -7.55
CA VAL A 532 -4.63 34.51 -8.76
C VAL A 532 -4.63 35.78 -9.57
N GLU A 533 -5.82 36.35 -9.83
CA GLU A 533 -5.98 37.59 -10.57
C GLU A 533 -5.26 38.76 -9.88
N GLU A 534 -5.35 38.86 -8.53
CA GLU A 534 -4.69 39.87 -7.74
C GLU A 534 -3.16 39.75 -7.82
N ASN A 535 -2.60 38.50 -7.68
CA ASN A 535 -1.17 38.29 -7.81
C ASN A 535 -0.64 38.65 -9.19
N ILE A 536 -1.37 38.28 -10.27
CA ILE A 536 -1.00 38.62 -11.64
C ILE A 536 -0.98 40.17 -11.81
N ARG A 537 -1.98 40.90 -11.34
CA ARG A 537 -2.06 42.36 -11.44
C ARG A 537 -0.94 43.04 -10.67
N ILE A 538 -0.73 42.63 -9.42
CA ILE A 538 0.34 43.19 -8.58
C ILE A 538 1.70 42.98 -9.22
N LEU A 539 2.05 41.77 -9.63
CA LEU A 539 3.34 41.48 -10.26
C LEU A 539 3.53 42.24 -11.59
N SER A 540 2.45 42.40 -12.38
CA SER A 540 2.49 43.18 -13.61
C SER A 540 2.72 44.68 -13.36
N GLU A 541 2.20 45.25 -12.26
CA GLU A 541 2.49 46.65 -11.85
C GLU A 541 3.97 46.86 -11.51
N TYR A 542 4.67 45.80 -11.05
CA TYR A 542 6.13 45.83 -10.86
C TYR A 542 6.94 45.61 -12.14
N GLY A 543 6.27 45.39 -13.28
CA GLY A 543 6.88 45.25 -14.59
C GLY A 543 7.20 43.81 -15.01
N ILE A 544 6.71 42.78 -14.26
CA ILE A 544 6.83 41.40 -14.65
C ILE A 544 5.78 41.08 -15.69
N SER A 545 6.17 40.38 -16.76
CA SER A 545 5.26 39.96 -17.84
C SER A 545 4.65 38.60 -17.54
N PHE A 546 3.45 38.36 -18.08
CA PHE A 546 2.76 37.08 -18.01
C PHE A 546 2.43 36.55 -19.40
N SER A 547 2.62 35.24 -19.59
CA SER A 547 2.18 34.47 -20.76
C SER A 547 1.04 33.52 -20.40
N LEU A 548 0.08 33.40 -21.31
CA LEU A 548 -0.94 32.33 -21.24
C LEU A 548 -0.51 31.18 -22.12
N ASP A 549 -0.36 30.01 -21.50
CA ASP A 549 0.07 28.76 -22.14
C ASP A 549 -1.09 27.84 -22.53
N ASP A 550 -0.80 26.85 -23.40
CA ASP A 550 -1.72 25.83 -23.89
C ASP A 550 -3.00 26.39 -24.54
N TYR A 551 -2.94 27.58 -25.16
CA TYR A 551 -4.11 28.21 -25.77
C TYR A 551 -4.69 27.37 -26.89
N GLY A 552 -5.97 27.00 -26.78
CA GLY A 552 -6.72 26.22 -27.75
C GLY A 552 -6.93 24.75 -27.37
N THR A 553 -6.42 24.28 -26.24
CA THR A 553 -6.61 22.90 -25.77
C THR A 553 -7.84 22.74 -24.87
N GLY A 554 -8.41 23.83 -24.35
CA GLY A 554 -9.48 23.83 -23.35
C GLY A 554 -10.64 24.75 -23.67
N TYR A 555 -11.33 25.20 -22.63
CA TYR A 555 -12.42 26.16 -22.69
C TYR A 555 -11.86 27.60 -22.67
N SER A 556 -11.29 28.05 -23.80
CA SER A 556 -10.71 29.40 -23.92
C SER A 556 -11.75 30.48 -23.58
N ASN A 557 -11.60 31.10 -22.41
CA ASN A 557 -12.47 32.18 -21.99
C ASN A 557 -11.88 33.52 -22.43
N LEU A 558 -12.30 34.00 -23.60
CA LEU A 558 -11.88 35.29 -24.17
C LEU A 558 -12.03 36.45 -23.18
N SER A 559 -13.02 36.39 -22.28
CA SER A 559 -13.26 37.41 -21.27
C SER A 559 -12.05 37.55 -20.33
N ARG A 560 -11.40 36.45 -19.96
CA ARG A 560 -10.22 36.46 -19.08
C ARG A 560 -8.98 36.99 -19.76
N LEU A 561 -8.80 36.63 -21.03
CA LEU A 561 -7.71 37.13 -21.84
C LEU A 561 -7.75 38.66 -21.95
N ILE A 562 -8.95 39.25 -21.90
CA ILE A 562 -9.14 40.71 -21.95
C ILE A 562 -8.99 41.31 -20.54
N SER A 563 -9.38 40.60 -19.47
CA SER A 563 -9.40 41.12 -18.10
C SER A 563 -8.04 41.12 -17.39
N LEU A 564 -7.13 40.24 -17.79
CA LEU A 564 -5.81 40.06 -17.20
C LEU A 564 -4.70 40.63 -18.11
N PRO A 565 -3.61 41.15 -17.53
CA PRO A 565 -2.55 41.82 -18.27
C PRO A 565 -1.55 40.86 -18.92
N PHE A 566 -2.05 39.91 -19.72
CA PHE A 566 -1.19 39.05 -20.51
C PHE A 566 -0.46 39.82 -21.60
N ARG A 567 0.84 39.60 -21.70
CA ARG A 567 1.68 40.15 -22.76
C ARG A 567 1.83 39.20 -23.94
N ILE A 568 1.81 37.91 -23.68
CA ILE A 568 2.04 36.84 -24.66
C ILE A 568 0.96 35.78 -24.51
N VAL A 569 0.56 35.17 -25.66
CA VAL A 569 -0.25 33.96 -25.72
C VAL A 569 0.52 32.94 -26.54
N LYS A 570 0.67 31.71 -25.99
CA LYS A 570 1.32 30.58 -26.68
C LYS A 570 0.27 29.66 -27.27
N ILE A 571 0.30 29.51 -28.56
CA ILE A 571 -0.59 28.57 -29.30
C ILE A 571 0.01 27.19 -29.22
N ASP A 572 -0.74 26.26 -28.65
CA ASP A 572 -0.29 24.91 -28.37
C ASP A 572 0.04 24.10 -29.63
N ARG A 573 0.95 23.15 -29.50
CA ARG A 573 1.41 22.23 -30.52
C ARG A 573 0.25 21.53 -31.24
N SER A 574 -0.82 21.11 -30.54
CA SER A 574 -1.96 20.40 -31.13
C SER A 574 -2.66 21.21 -32.22
N MET A 575 -2.73 22.53 -32.06
CA MET A 575 -3.25 23.45 -33.10
C MET A 575 -2.23 23.67 -34.20
N THR A 576 -0.93 23.76 -33.83
CA THR A 576 0.16 23.99 -34.79
C THR A 576 0.31 22.84 -35.80
N GLU A 577 0.18 21.59 -35.37
CA GLU A 577 0.24 20.41 -36.22
C GLU A 577 -0.87 20.37 -37.27
N MET A 578 -2.00 21.00 -37.01
CA MET A 578 -3.16 21.03 -37.89
C MET A 578 -3.24 22.26 -38.81
N VAL A 579 -2.16 23.06 -38.94
CA VAL A 579 -2.15 24.33 -39.69
C VAL A 579 -2.52 24.17 -41.18
N PHE A 580 -2.36 22.99 -41.75
CA PHE A 580 -2.72 22.68 -43.13
C PHE A 580 -4.19 22.26 -43.33
N ASP A 581 -4.97 22.07 -42.26
CA ASP A 581 -6.42 21.92 -42.34
C ASP A 581 -7.06 23.30 -42.65
N GLU A 582 -7.88 23.42 -43.68
CA GLU A 582 -8.49 24.68 -44.11
C GLU A 582 -9.29 25.41 -43.01
N ARG A 583 -10.01 24.63 -42.18
CA ARG A 583 -10.82 25.19 -41.09
C ARG A 583 -9.94 25.69 -39.94
N ILE A 584 -8.97 24.86 -39.56
CA ILE A 584 -8.01 25.22 -38.51
C ILE A 584 -7.16 26.40 -38.93
N HIS A 585 -6.68 26.41 -40.17
CA HIS A 585 -5.93 27.55 -40.74
C HIS A 585 -6.73 28.85 -40.64
N THR A 586 -8.02 28.81 -40.99
CA THR A 586 -8.90 29.99 -40.91
C THR A 586 -9.06 30.43 -39.44
N VAL A 587 -9.26 29.51 -38.52
CA VAL A 587 -9.35 29.81 -37.08
C VAL A 587 -8.04 30.43 -36.58
N LEU A 588 -6.89 29.82 -36.87
CA LEU A 588 -5.57 30.33 -36.47
C LEU A 588 -5.32 31.74 -37.01
N LYS A 589 -5.62 31.98 -38.27
CA LYS A 589 -5.48 33.30 -38.86
C LYS A 589 -6.27 34.39 -38.13
N HIS A 590 -7.54 34.11 -37.83
CA HIS A 590 -8.38 35.07 -37.12
C HIS A 590 -8.00 35.21 -35.64
N THR A 591 -7.57 34.12 -34.99
CA THR A 591 -7.08 34.13 -33.60
C THR A 591 -5.81 34.96 -33.48
N ILE A 592 -4.78 34.71 -34.30
CA ILE A 592 -3.53 35.50 -34.31
C ILE A 592 -3.83 36.98 -34.51
N LYS A 593 -4.69 37.28 -35.52
CA LYS A 593 -5.09 38.67 -35.77
C LYS A 593 -5.80 39.32 -34.60
N LEU A 594 -6.75 38.62 -33.98
CA LEU A 594 -7.49 39.12 -32.82
C LEU A 594 -6.55 39.46 -31.66
N LEU A 595 -5.62 38.53 -31.33
CA LEU A 595 -4.65 38.72 -30.25
C LEU A 595 -3.77 39.94 -30.50
N LYS A 596 -3.28 40.12 -31.70
CA LYS A 596 -2.49 41.29 -32.11
C LYS A 596 -3.27 42.58 -32.08
N ASP A 597 -4.54 42.57 -32.50
CA ASP A 597 -5.42 43.78 -32.53
C ASP A 597 -5.71 44.27 -31.10
N ILE A 598 -5.61 43.37 -30.07
CA ILE A 598 -5.73 43.77 -28.66
C ILE A 598 -4.37 43.97 -27.96
N GLY A 599 -3.26 43.97 -28.70
CA GLY A 599 -1.91 44.26 -28.23
C GLY A 599 -1.19 43.11 -27.55
N ILE A 600 -1.61 41.85 -27.77
CA ILE A 600 -0.98 40.63 -27.22
C ILE A 600 -0.08 40.02 -28.28
N SER A 601 1.17 39.71 -27.94
CA SER A 601 2.10 38.98 -28.81
C SER A 601 1.79 37.48 -28.85
N VAL A 602 2.07 36.86 -29.99
CA VAL A 602 1.75 35.44 -30.19
C VAL A 602 3.02 34.61 -30.37
N VAL A 603 3.20 33.60 -29.52
CA VAL A 603 4.20 32.54 -29.70
C VAL A 603 3.52 31.31 -30.27
N ILE A 604 4.13 30.70 -31.28
CA ILE A 604 3.70 29.41 -31.83
C ILE A 604 4.62 28.31 -31.33
N GLU A 605 4.03 27.30 -30.73
CA GLU A 605 4.77 26.17 -30.19
C GLU A 605 4.78 24.95 -31.10
N GLY A 606 5.75 24.04 -30.86
CA GLY A 606 5.81 22.75 -31.55
C GLY A 606 6.10 22.83 -33.06
N VAL A 607 6.74 23.89 -33.54
CA VAL A 607 7.15 23.99 -34.94
C VAL A 607 8.32 23.04 -35.18
N GLU A 608 8.11 22.04 -36.06
CA GLU A 608 9.12 20.99 -36.34
C GLU A 608 9.66 21.07 -37.77
N THR A 609 8.95 21.71 -38.72
CA THR A 609 9.38 21.77 -40.10
C THR A 609 9.40 23.21 -40.64
N LYS A 610 10.14 23.39 -41.73
CA LYS A 610 10.22 24.68 -42.40
C LYS A 610 8.89 25.12 -42.97
N GLU A 611 8.10 24.18 -43.49
CA GLU A 611 6.81 24.45 -44.11
C GLU A 611 5.82 25.03 -43.05
N VAL A 612 5.79 24.47 -41.85
CA VAL A 612 5.00 24.98 -40.74
C VAL A 612 5.50 26.36 -40.31
N PHE A 613 6.81 26.55 -40.19
CA PHE A 613 7.42 27.85 -39.90
C PHE A 613 6.99 28.92 -40.88
N ASP A 614 7.13 28.66 -42.20
CA ASP A 614 6.77 29.61 -43.25
C ASP A 614 5.28 29.99 -43.20
N GLN A 615 4.38 29.04 -42.87
CA GLN A 615 2.95 29.30 -42.69
C GLN A 615 2.68 30.26 -41.53
N PHE A 616 3.28 30.05 -40.35
CA PHE A 616 3.04 30.91 -39.19
C PHE A 616 3.67 32.30 -39.34
N VAL A 617 4.82 32.40 -40.00
CA VAL A 617 5.36 33.71 -40.44
C VAL A 617 4.39 34.45 -41.30
N ALA A 618 3.76 33.78 -42.30
CA ALA A 618 2.76 34.36 -43.17
C ALA A 618 1.46 34.73 -42.45
N LEU A 619 1.07 33.99 -41.39
CA LEU A 619 -0.09 34.29 -40.56
C LEU A 619 0.19 35.43 -39.56
N GLY A 620 1.45 35.89 -39.42
CA GLY A 620 1.83 37.04 -38.64
C GLY A 620 2.16 36.74 -37.17
N ALA A 621 2.63 35.55 -36.85
CA ALA A 621 3.16 35.23 -35.55
C ALA A 621 4.34 36.15 -35.19
N ASP A 622 4.47 36.49 -33.87
CA ASP A 622 5.55 37.35 -33.37
C ASP A 622 6.78 36.52 -32.97
N TYR A 623 6.55 35.36 -32.38
CA TYR A 623 7.59 34.44 -31.94
C TYR A 623 7.25 33.01 -32.37
N ILE A 624 8.29 32.20 -32.56
CA ILE A 624 8.17 30.77 -32.94
C ILE A 624 9.14 29.94 -32.13
N GLN A 625 8.64 28.83 -31.60
CA GLN A 625 9.40 27.86 -30.78
C GLN A 625 9.16 26.44 -31.31
N GLY A 626 10.21 25.61 -31.37
CA GLY A 626 10.05 24.23 -31.76
C GLY A 626 11.35 23.55 -32.16
N TYR A 627 11.25 22.24 -32.41
CA TYR A 627 12.41 21.40 -32.77
C TYR A 627 12.98 21.70 -34.14
N TYR A 628 12.30 22.48 -34.93
CA TYR A 628 12.87 23.04 -36.17
C TYR A 628 14.14 23.86 -35.88
N PHE A 629 14.20 24.56 -34.76
CA PHE A 629 15.35 25.34 -34.36
C PHE A 629 16.27 24.58 -33.39
N SER A 630 15.71 24.18 -32.23
CA SER A 630 16.44 23.45 -31.21
C SER A 630 15.47 22.73 -30.26
N ARG A 631 15.92 21.61 -29.74
CA ARG A 631 15.35 21.02 -28.53
C ARG A 631 15.76 21.86 -27.31
N PRO A 632 15.12 21.70 -26.14
CA PRO A 632 15.66 22.24 -24.91
C PRO A 632 17.09 21.77 -24.67
N ILE A 633 18.02 22.69 -24.41
CA ILE A 633 19.44 22.45 -24.25
C ILE A 633 19.94 22.95 -22.87
N PRO A 634 21.00 22.37 -22.30
CA PRO A 634 21.57 22.80 -21.04
C PRO A 634 22.03 24.28 -21.04
N GLU A 635 22.12 24.88 -19.86
CA GLU A 635 22.48 26.29 -19.63
C GLU A 635 23.71 26.75 -20.44
N ASN A 636 24.81 25.97 -20.41
CA ASN A 636 26.04 26.31 -21.13
C ASN A 636 25.87 26.27 -22.65
N ASP A 637 25.17 25.23 -23.14
CA ASP A 637 24.94 25.04 -24.58
C ASP A 637 24.01 26.13 -25.13
N PHE A 638 23.03 26.58 -24.32
CA PHE A 638 22.16 27.68 -24.71
C PHE A 638 22.93 29.02 -24.84
N ALA A 639 23.82 29.33 -23.91
CA ALA A 639 24.64 30.51 -23.99
C ALA A 639 25.53 30.51 -25.25
N GLU A 640 26.09 29.36 -25.65
CA GLU A 640 26.81 29.20 -26.90
C GLU A 640 25.90 29.31 -28.12
N PHE A 641 24.73 28.69 -28.10
CA PHE A 641 23.72 28.77 -29.17
C PHE A 641 23.35 30.23 -29.48
N ILE A 642 23.07 31.05 -28.46
CA ILE A 642 22.73 32.47 -28.63
C ILE A 642 23.92 33.22 -29.26
N ARG A 643 25.15 32.98 -28.79
CA ARG A 643 26.37 33.64 -29.39
C ARG A 643 26.51 33.33 -30.87
N LEU A 644 26.34 32.08 -31.27
CA LEU A 644 26.46 31.64 -32.65
C LEU A 644 25.39 32.24 -33.57
N HIS A 645 24.18 32.51 -33.03
CA HIS A 645 23.04 33.00 -33.80
C HIS A 645 22.74 34.49 -33.54
N SER A 646 23.56 35.22 -32.80
CA SER A 646 23.42 36.67 -32.55
C SER A 646 23.97 37.53 -33.72
N GLY A 647 24.62 36.92 -34.70
CA GLY A 647 25.33 37.59 -35.78
C GLY A 647 24.82 37.29 -37.21
N THR A 648 23.66 36.63 -37.31
CA THR A 648 23.06 36.31 -38.62
C THR A 648 21.81 37.06 -38.91
#